data_e9d7b858eeab421ce50acdbe0725bf1d
#
_entry.id   e9d7b858eeab421ce50acdbe0725bf1d
#
_cell.length_a   1.000
_cell.length_b   1.000
_cell.length_c   1.000
_cell.angle_alpha   90.00
_cell.angle_beta   90.00
_cell.angle_gamma   90.00
#
_symmetry.space_group_name_H-M   'P 1'
#
loop_
_entity.id
_entity.type
_entity.pdbx_description
1 polymer ?
#
loop_
_entity_poly.entity_id
_entity_poly.type
_entity_poly.pdbx_seq_one_letter_code
_entity_poly.pdbx_strand_id
1 'polypeptide(L)'
;MRMQTTAIQELQRQKMLLQMEYYTEKEAFRKQTEATGLLRKVKRGDAWFPLSVGRSYYNSMNQMALEVRRTADQDIEHNFEFGRPAIFFTLQKVNGEAKERLHYFNFSCVVSYVDGDNMVVILPDAGRVIDLQHAQGQVGVQLFFDETSYKCMFDALDRVINAKGNRLAYLRDLFYSGQQAQRFTFESQRFPWLNPTQERAVNEVLWAKDVAVVHGPPGTGKTTTLVEAINETLMKESQVLVCAQSNMALDWISEQLVDRGINVLRIGNPTRVNDKMLGFTYERRFESHPDYPQLWAIRKAIRELRSHRKRGDERFHQKFEHLKARATELEIRINSNLFDEARVVASTLVGSANRVLEGMKFGTLFIDEAAQALEAACWIPMRRVTRVVLAGDHCQLPPMVKSIAALKAGLGKSLMERIVEHKPDVVTLLKIQYRMNEKIMKFSSDWFYHGEVESAPQTRNRGILDLDEPIEWRDSKVDDEEGDSGESFVGESFGRINKAEAQLTLNTLEDYFKKIGKQRILDEHIDVGVISPYRAQVQYLRRLIRKRESFKPYRHSISVNTVDGFQGQERDIILISLVRSNDQGQIGFLNDLRRMNVAITRARMKLIILGDKATLCRHPFYRKLNEAIESTNEHA
;
A
#
# COMPACT_ATOMS: atom_id res chain seq x y z
N MET A 1 35.94 4.43 19.48
CA MET A 1 35.58 5.56 18.61
C MET A 1 34.92 5.00 17.36
N ARG A 2 33.57 4.95 17.26
CA ARG A 2 32.89 4.55 16.02
C ARG A 2 33.08 5.73 15.04
N MET A 3 33.77 5.49 13.92
CA MET A 3 33.79 6.48 12.83
C MET A 3 32.35 6.81 12.44
N GLN A 4 31.98 8.08 12.52
CA GLN A 4 30.67 8.53 12.03
C GLN A 4 30.66 8.34 10.52
N THR A 5 29.84 7.41 10.05
CA THR A 5 29.62 7.18 8.63
C THR A 5 28.99 8.43 8.03
N THR A 6 29.49 8.92 6.91
CA THR A 6 28.89 10.09 6.25
C THR A 6 27.52 9.75 5.65
N ALA A 7 26.66 10.76 5.46
CA ALA A 7 25.37 10.57 4.80
C ALA A 7 25.52 9.90 3.42
N ILE A 8 26.55 10.30 2.66
CA ILE A 8 26.83 9.73 1.34
C ILE A 8 27.22 8.25 1.42
N GLN A 9 28.06 7.87 2.38
CA GLN A 9 28.47 6.47 2.56
C GLN A 9 27.27 5.59 2.95
N GLU A 10 26.39 6.08 3.82
CA GLU A 10 25.19 5.32 4.20
C GLU A 10 24.20 5.19 3.05
N LEU A 11 24.00 6.23 2.25
CA LEU A 11 23.16 6.17 1.04
C LEU A 11 23.75 5.24 -0.03
N GLN A 12 25.07 5.21 -0.19
CA GLN A 12 25.75 4.24 -1.06
C GLN A 12 25.51 2.81 -0.56
N ARG A 13 25.57 2.60 0.75
CA ARG A 13 25.21 1.32 1.37
C ARG A 13 23.75 0.96 1.11
N GLN A 14 22.80 1.90 1.29
CA GLN A 14 21.38 1.68 0.97
C GLN A 14 21.21 1.30 -0.50
N LYS A 15 21.93 1.92 -1.41
CA LYS A 15 21.91 1.57 -2.84
C LYS A 15 22.37 0.13 -3.09
N MET A 16 23.44 -0.31 -2.43
CA MET A 16 23.90 -1.71 -2.52
C MET A 16 22.84 -2.69 -1.98
N LEU A 17 22.23 -2.39 -0.84
CA LEU A 17 21.17 -3.21 -0.26
C LEU A 17 19.94 -3.27 -1.18
N LEU A 18 19.57 -2.16 -1.81
CA LEU A 18 18.50 -2.11 -2.80
C LEU A 18 18.83 -2.95 -4.05
N GLN A 19 20.09 -3.01 -4.47
CA GLN A 19 20.53 -3.91 -5.54
C GLN A 19 20.36 -5.38 -5.15
N MET A 20 20.67 -5.74 -3.91
CA MET A 20 20.44 -7.11 -3.41
C MET A 20 18.94 -7.46 -3.44
N GLU A 21 18.09 -6.55 -3.02
CA GLU A 21 16.62 -6.73 -3.06
C GLU A 21 16.14 -6.89 -4.51
N TYR A 22 16.60 -6.02 -5.41
CA TYR A 22 16.29 -6.08 -6.84
C TYR A 22 16.61 -7.45 -7.45
N TYR A 23 17.83 -7.95 -7.22
CA TYR A 23 18.23 -9.26 -7.74
C TYR A 23 17.47 -10.41 -7.08
N THR A 24 17.18 -10.33 -5.79
CA THR A 24 16.40 -11.33 -5.08
C THR A 24 14.97 -11.40 -5.62
N GLU A 25 14.32 -10.27 -5.80
CA GLU A 25 12.97 -10.21 -6.37
C GLU A 25 12.93 -10.68 -7.82
N LYS A 26 13.89 -10.23 -8.63
CA LYS A 26 13.99 -10.62 -10.05
C LYS A 26 14.19 -12.11 -10.21
N GLU A 27 15.08 -12.71 -9.42
CA GLU A 27 15.35 -14.16 -9.43
C GLU A 27 14.15 -14.96 -8.90
N ALA A 28 13.52 -14.51 -7.82
CA ALA A 28 12.32 -15.14 -7.29
C ALA A 28 11.17 -15.10 -8.31
N PHE A 29 10.99 -13.96 -8.97
CA PHE A 29 10.00 -13.81 -10.03
C PHE A 29 10.30 -14.74 -11.22
N ARG A 30 11.56 -14.81 -11.66
CA ARG A 30 11.99 -15.70 -12.75
C ARG A 30 11.70 -17.16 -12.40
N LYS A 31 12.14 -17.63 -11.23
CA LYS A 31 11.86 -18.99 -10.76
C LYS A 31 10.37 -19.29 -10.69
N GLN A 32 9.59 -18.36 -10.16
CA GLN A 32 8.15 -18.50 -10.07
C GLN A 32 7.49 -18.55 -11.45
N THR A 33 7.97 -17.76 -12.41
CA THR A 33 7.46 -17.71 -13.78
C THR A 33 7.80 -18.98 -14.55
N GLU A 34 9.01 -19.52 -14.39
CA GLU A 34 9.48 -20.74 -15.06
C GLU A 34 8.92 -22.02 -14.42
N ALA A 35 8.85 -22.08 -13.09
CA ALA A 35 8.48 -23.30 -12.36
C ALA A 35 6.98 -23.42 -12.06
N THR A 36 6.21 -22.32 -12.09
CA THR A 36 4.80 -22.36 -11.69
C THR A 36 3.90 -22.54 -12.91
N GLY A 37 3.12 -23.63 -12.94
CA GLY A 37 2.14 -23.90 -13.98
C GLY A 37 1.04 -22.83 -14.05
N LEU A 38 0.45 -22.66 -15.24
CA LEU A 38 -0.58 -21.64 -15.55
C LEU A 38 -1.75 -21.65 -14.56
N LEU A 39 -2.29 -22.82 -14.23
CA LEU A 39 -3.41 -22.96 -13.30
C LEU A 39 -3.10 -22.41 -11.91
N ARG A 40 -1.86 -22.57 -11.43
CA ARG A 40 -1.44 -22.01 -10.14
C ARG A 40 -1.33 -20.49 -10.19
N LYS A 41 -0.84 -19.91 -11.31
CA LYS A 41 -0.76 -18.46 -11.51
C LYS A 41 -2.16 -17.82 -11.52
N VAL A 42 -3.11 -18.44 -12.22
CA VAL A 42 -4.50 -17.99 -12.26
C VAL A 42 -5.14 -18.05 -10.88
N LYS A 43 -4.98 -19.16 -10.15
CA LYS A 43 -5.52 -19.32 -8.78
C LYS A 43 -4.92 -18.35 -7.76
N ARG A 44 -3.70 -17.87 -7.98
CA ARG A 44 -3.06 -16.83 -7.16
C ARG A 44 -3.50 -15.43 -7.51
N GLY A 45 -4.18 -15.25 -8.65
CA GLY A 45 -4.54 -13.95 -9.17
C GLY A 45 -3.41 -13.21 -9.91
N ASP A 46 -2.31 -13.90 -10.22
CA ASP A 46 -1.14 -13.33 -10.92
C ASP A 46 -1.26 -13.41 -12.45
N ALA A 47 -2.23 -14.15 -12.95
CA ALA A 47 -2.51 -14.30 -14.37
C ALA A 47 -4.02 -14.37 -14.65
N TRP A 48 -4.41 -13.84 -15.80
CA TRP A 48 -5.74 -14.02 -16.39
C TRP A 48 -5.64 -14.88 -17.65
N PHE A 49 -6.40 -15.96 -17.69
CA PHE A 49 -6.46 -16.86 -18.83
C PHE A 49 -7.76 -17.66 -18.82
N PRO A 50 -8.46 -17.82 -19.95
CA PRO A 50 -8.25 -17.09 -21.20
C PRO A 50 -8.75 -15.64 -21.13
N LEU A 51 -8.28 -14.82 -22.09
CA LEU A 51 -8.70 -13.44 -22.26
C LEU A 51 -9.55 -13.26 -23.51
N SER A 52 -10.48 -12.30 -23.44
CA SER A 52 -11.08 -11.66 -24.59
C SER A 52 -10.37 -10.33 -24.85
N VAL A 53 -9.86 -10.14 -26.05
CA VAL A 53 -9.24 -8.89 -26.50
C VAL A 53 -10.34 -7.98 -27.03
N GLY A 54 -10.47 -6.81 -26.42
CA GLY A 54 -11.51 -5.85 -26.74
C GLY A 54 -11.03 -4.68 -27.62
N ARG A 55 -11.57 -3.51 -27.35
CA ARG A 55 -11.31 -2.29 -28.12
C ARG A 55 -9.91 -1.75 -27.85
N SER A 56 -9.25 -1.28 -28.92
CA SER A 56 -8.00 -0.51 -28.82
C SER A 56 -8.25 0.95 -29.20
N TYR A 57 -7.58 1.85 -28.48
CA TYR A 57 -7.70 3.29 -28.71
C TYR A 57 -6.47 4.04 -28.19
N TYR A 58 -6.31 5.29 -28.63
CA TYR A 58 -5.31 6.17 -28.03
C TYR A 58 -5.92 6.94 -26.86
N ASN A 59 -5.30 6.84 -25.69
CA ASN A 59 -5.73 7.57 -24.50
C ASN A 59 -5.34 9.07 -24.55
N SER A 60 -5.73 9.82 -23.54
CA SER A 60 -5.40 11.26 -23.41
C SER A 60 -3.91 11.57 -23.41
N MET A 61 -3.07 10.61 -23.02
CA MET A 61 -1.61 10.72 -23.06
C MET A 61 -1.02 10.31 -24.44
N ASN A 62 -1.86 10.08 -25.44
CA ASN A 62 -1.47 9.61 -26.77
C ASN A 62 -0.74 8.25 -26.73
N GLN A 63 -1.10 7.39 -25.78
CA GLN A 63 -0.59 6.03 -25.65
C GLN A 63 -1.61 5.03 -26.17
N MET A 64 -1.14 3.93 -26.77
CA MET A 64 -2.01 2.86 -27.24
C MET A 64 -2.57 2.06 -26.07
N ALA A 65 -3.85 2.18 -25.83
CA ALA A 65 -4.61 1.45 -24.83
C ALA A 65 -5.37 0.28 -25.44
N LEU A 66 -5.42 -0.84 -24.74
CA LEU A 66 -6.15 -2.04 -25.13
C LEU A 66 -7.02 -2.51 -23.97
N GLU A 67 -8.30 -2.69 -24.24
CA GLU A 67 -9.22 -3.33 -23.29
C GLU A 67 -9.09 -4.85 -23.40
N VAL A 68 -8.98 -5.50 -22.26
CA VAL A 68 -8.99 -6.97 -22.15
C VAL A 68 -9.95 -7.39 -21.05
N ARG A 69 -10.57 -8.55 -21.22
CA ARG A 69 -11.52 -9.09 -20.26
C ARG A 69 -11.18 -10.52 -19.91
N ARG A 70 -11.22 -10.83 -18.62
CA ARG A 70 -11.13 -12.19 -18.11
C ARG A 70 -12.44 -12.94 -18.38
N THR A 71 -12.36 -14.13 -19.01
CA THR A 71 -13.54 -14.91 -19.39
C THR A 71 -13.78 -16.14 -18.52
N ALA A 72 -12.83 -16.49 -17.68
CA ALA A 72 -12.92 -17.59 -16.72
C ALA A 72 -12.37 -17.18 -15.35
N ASP A 73 -12.66 -17.98 -14.33
CA ASP A 73 -12.16 -17.77 -12.96
C ASP A 73 -12.47 -16.36 -12.38
N GLN A 74 -13.65 -15.85 -12.70
CA GLN A 74 -14.11 -14.48 -12.37
C GLN A 74 -14.32 -14.26 -10.88
N ASP A 75 -14.43 -15.32 -10.09
CA ASP A 75 -14.55 -15.31 -8.63
C ASP A 75 -13.20 -15.26 -7.89
N ILE A 76 -12.09 -15.41 -8.61
CA ILE A 76 -10.76 -15.35 -8.03
C ILE A 76 -10.29 -13.89 -7.93
N GLU A 77 -9.93 -13.46 -6.71
CA GLU A 77 -9.26 -12.17 -6.49
C GLU A 77 -7.95 -12.13 -7.29
N HIS A 78 -7.64 -10.99 -7.88
CA HIS A 78 -6.44 -10.80 -8.69
C HIS A 78 -5.51 -9.72 -8.10
N ASN A 79 -4.25 -9.77 -8.53
CA ASN A 79 -3.19 -8.87 -8.08
C ASN A 79 -2.83 -7.79 -9.11
N PHE A 80 -3.65 -7.63 -10.16
CA PHE A 80 -3.45 -6.57 -11.15
C PHE A 80 -3.89 -5.23 -10.56
N GLU A 81 -3.00 -4.24 -10.64
CA GLU A 81 -3.21 -2.89 -10.15
C GLU A 81 -2.63 -1.86 -11.13
N PHE A 82 -3.09 -0.63 -11.04
CA PHE A 82 -2.55 0.47 -11.84
C PHE A 82 -1.01 0.58 -11.70
N GLY A 83 -0.36 0.79 -12.83
CA GLY A 83 1.09 0.95 -12.92
C GLY A 83 1.89 -0.36 -12.90
N ARG A 84 1.24 -1.50 -12.62
CA ARG A 84 1.94 -2.80 -12.62
C ARG A 84 2.28 -3.23 -14.05
N PRO A 85 3.52 -3.65 -14.32
CA PRO A 85 3.87 -4.24 -15.60
C PRO A 85 3.25 -5.64 -15.73
N ALA A 86 2.86 -5.96 -16.96
CA ALA A 86 2.31 -7.26 -17.33
C ALA A 86 2.87 -7.71 -18.66
N ILE A 87 2.78 -9.00 -18.93
CA ILE A 87 3.21 -9.60 -20.19
C ILE A 87 2.13 -10.55 -20.73
N PHE A 88 1.88 -10.46 -22.04
CA PHE A 88 0.97 -11.37 -22.72
C PHE A 88 1.64 -12.68 -23.06
N PHE A 89 0.86 -13.74 -23.12
CA PHE A 89 1.28 -15.06 -23.56
C PHE A 89 0.18 -15.78 -24.32
N THR A 90 0.56 -16.80 -25.09
CA THR A 90 -0.36 -17.78 -25.66
C THR A 90 -0.04 -19.17 -25.14
N LEU A 91 -1.07 -20.00 -25.03
CA LEU A 91 -0.91 -21.42 -24.73
C LEU A 91 -0.88 -22.20 -26.05
N GLN A 92 0.25 -22.81 -26.36
CA GLN A 92 0.45 -23.56 -27.61
C GLN A 92 0.68 -25.04 -27.32
N LYS A 93 0.05 -25.92 -28.12
CA LYS A 93 0.35 -27.34 -28.12
C LYS A 93 1.63 -27.58 -28.89
N VAL A 94 2.57 -28.26 -28.28
CA VAL A 94 3.80 -28.67 -28.95
C VAL A 94 3.49 -29.87 -29.84
N ASN A 95 3.77 -29.74 -31.16
CA ASN A 95 3.55 -30.82 -32.10
C ASN A 95 4.24 -32.12 -31.66
N GLY A 96 3.44 -33.14 -31.34
CA GLY A 96 3.91 -34.48 -30.96
C GLY A 96 4.03 -34.76 -29.45
N GLU A 97 3.81 -33.81 -28.58
CA GLU A 97 3.78 -34.01 -27.13
C GLU A 97 2.43 -33.60 -26.54
N ALA A 98 1.97 -34.34 -25.51
CA ALA A 98 0.78 -33.98 -24.73
C ALA A 98 0.97 -32.76 -23.83
N LYS A 99 2.09 -32.04 -23.96
CA LYS A 99 2.45 -30.88 -23.12
C LYS A 99 2.16 -29.58 -23.84
N GLU A 100 1.41 -28.73 -23.15
CA GLU A 100 1.19 -27.34 -23.55
C GLU A 100 2.30 -26.45 -22.98
N ARG A 101 2.82 -25.52 -23.80
CA ARG A 101 3.83 -24.55 -23.36
C ARG A 101 3.31 -23.13 -23.50
N LEU A 102 3.67 -22.28 -22.53
CA LEU A 102 3.42 -20.85 -22.58
C LEU A 102 4.44 -20.20 -23.53
N HIS A 103 3.93 -19.49 -24.52
CA HIS A 103 4.74 -18.68 -25.42
C HIS A 103 4.48 -17.20 -25.10
N TYR A 104 5.51 -16.50 -24.59
CA TYR A 104 5.41 -15.10 -24.23
C TYR A 104 5.65 -14.20 -25.44
N PHE A 105 4.89 -13.12 -25.52
CA PHE A 105 5.18 -12.07 -26.50
C PHE A 105 6.47 -11.34 -26.13
N ASN A 106 7.13 -10.76 -27.11
CA ASN A 106 8.40 -10.05 -26.93
C ASN A 106 8.24 -8.59 -26.44
N PHE A 107 7.07 -8.25 -25.93
CA PHE A 107 6.78 -6.93 -25.38
C PHE A 107 6.04 -7.06 -24.05
N SER A 108 6.24 -6.09 -23.18
CA SER A 108 5.47 -5.91 -21.95
C SER A 108 4.47 -4.77 -22.09
N CYS A 109 3.48 -4.76 -21.24
CA CYS A 109 2.49 -3.70 -21.13
C CYS A 109 2.42 -3.21 -19.69
N VAL A 110 1.72 -2.11 -19.47
CA VAL A 110 1.48 -1.56 -18.14
C VAL A 110 -0.02 -1.49 -17.89
N VAL A 111 -0.45 -1.96 -16.74
CA VAL A 111 -1.85 -1.88 -16.33
C VAL A 111 -2.23 -0.41 -16.10
N SER A 112 -3.20 0.07 -16.86
CA SER A 112 -3.70 1.45 -16.73
C SER A 112 -4.96 1.54 -15.89
N TYR A 113 -5.80 0.50 -15.91
CA TYR A 113 -7.06 0.49 -15.19
C TYR A 113 -7.56 -0.95 -15.01
N VAL A 114 -8.16 -1.23 -13.88
CA VAL A 114 -8.81 -2.54 -13.62
C VAL A 114 -10.14 -2.30 -12.92
N ASP A 115 -11.17 -2.94 -13.43
CA ASP A 115 -12.51 -2.95 -12.84
C ASP A 115 -13.12 -4.35 -12.94
N GLY A 116 -13.13 -5.08 -11.84
CA GLY A 116 -13.59 -6.46 -11.80
C GLY A 116 -12.83 -7.35 -12.78
N ASP A 117 -13.54 -7.82 -13.80
CA ASP A 117 -12.98 -8.71 -14.85
C ASP A 117 -12.47 -7.96 -16.10
N ASN A 118 -12.57 -6.63 -16.09
CA ASN A 118 -12.12 -5.79 -17.19
C ASN A 118 -10.82 -5.08 -16.81
N MET A 119 -9.91 -5.00 -17.76
CA MET A 119 -8.63 -4.32 -17.58
C MET A 119 -8.28 -3.53 -18.82
N VAL A 120 -7.70 -2.36 -18.65
CA VAL A 120 -7.07 -1.57 -19.71
C VAL A 120 -5.56 -1.62 -19.52
N VAL A 121 -4.84 -1.98 -20.56
CA VAL A 121 -3.38 -2.00 -20.58
C VAL A 121 -2.83 -1.03 -21.60
N ILE A 122 -1.68 -0.44 -21.31
CA ILE A 122 -0.94 0.40 -22.25
C ILE A 122 0.10 -0.45 -22.96
N LEU A 123 0.01 -0.48 -24.28
CA LEU A 123 0.94 -1.18 -25.16
C LEU A 123 2.05 -0.24 -25.67
N PRO A 124 3.22 -0.77 -26.03
CA PRO A 124 4.30 0.05 -26.58
C PRO A 124 3.93 0.78 -27.87
N ASP A 125 3.19 0.12 -28.75
CA ASP A 125 2.74 0.66 -30.03
C ASP A 125 1.49 -0.06 -30.56
N ALA A 126 0.88 0.49 -31.63
CA ALA A 126 -0.32 -0.06 -32.24
C ALA A 126 -0.10 -1.41 -32.95
N GLY A 127 1.12 -1.71 -33.39
CA GLY A 127 1.45 -2.98 -34.02
C GLY A 127 1.23 -4.17 -33.09
N ARG A 128 1.39 -3.95 -31.77
CA ARG A 128 1.18 -4.99 -30.74
C ARG A 128 -0.28 -5.43 -30.62
N VAL A 129 -1.22 -4.56 -30.95
CA VAL A 129 -2.65 -4.94 -31.02
C VAL A 129 -2.86 -5.98 -32.11
N ILE A 130 -2.23 -5.79 -33.27
CA ILE A 130 -2.31 -6.72 -34.40
C ILE A 130 -1.70 -8.07 -34.02
N ASP A 131 -0.54 -8.07 -33.35
CA ASP A 131 0.12 -9.27 -32.84
C ASP A 131 -0.81 -10.09 -31.93
N LEU A 132 -1.54 -9.42 -31.03
CA LEU A 132 -2.49 -10.07 -30.12
C LEU A 132 -3.75 -10.58 -30.82
N GLN A 133 -4.27 -9.83 -31.79
CA GLN A 133 -5.47 -10.21 -32.54
C GLN A 133 -5.24 -11.42 -33.49
N HIS A 134 -4.02 -11.56 -34.01
CA HIS A 134 -3.62 -12.65 -34.90
C HIS A 134 -2.88 -13.78 -34.15
N ALA A 135 -2.88 -13.75 -32.84
CA ALA A 135 -2.21 -14.76 -32.02
C ALA A 135 -2.82 -16.16 -32.26
N GLN A 136 -1.97 -17.15 -32.48
CA GLN A 136 -2.38 -18.53 -32.54
C GLN A 136 -2.61 -19.09 -31.14
N GLY A 137 -3.84 -19.53 -30.84
CA GLY A 137 -4.23 -20.06 -29.54
C GLY A 137 -4.92 -19.03 -28.62
N GLN A 138 -5.24 -19.47 -27.41
CA GLN A 138 -5.87 -18.61 -26.41
C GLN A 138 -4.83 -17.68 -25.80
N VAL A 139 -5.19 -16.40 -25.71
CA VAL A 139 -4.34 -15.36 -25.13
C VAL A 139 -4.57 -15.27 -23.62
N GLY A 140 -3.51 -15.07 -22.88
CA GLY A 140 -3.52 -14.73 -21.48
C GLY A 140 -2.58 -13.57 -21.17
N VAL A 141 -2.70 -13.02 -19.97
CA VAL A 141 -1.82 -11.99 -19.44
C VAL A 141 -1.39 -12.36 -18.03
N GLN A 142 -0.15 -12.09 -17.68
CA GLN A 142 0.35 -12.27 -16.32
C GLN A 142 1.13 -11.05 -15.84
N LEU A 143 1.21 -10.87 -14.54
CA LEU A 143 2.07 -9.86 -13.95
C LEU A 143 3.53 -10.10 -14.38
N PHE A 144 4.24 -9.01 -14.57
CA PHE A 144 5.65 -8.99 -14.93
C PHE A 144 6.47 -8.29 -13.85
N PHE A 145 7.78 -8.49 -13.87
CA PHE A 145 8.66 -7.87 -12.89
C PHE A 145 8.71 -6.35 -13.06
N ASP A 146 8.51 -5.61 -11.96
CA ASP A 146 8.49 -4.15 -11.98
C ASP A 146 9.91 -3.57 -11.89
N GLU A 147 10.58 -3.48 -13.03
CA GLU A 147 11.89 -2.82 -13.11
C GLU A 147 11.79 -1.30 -13.01
N THR A 148 10.66 -0.72 -13.34
CA THR A 148 10.49 0.74 -13.40
C THR A 148 10.57 1.37 -12.03
N SER A 149 9.91 0.80 -11.03
CA SER A 149 10.00 1.28 -9.65
C SER A 149 11.43 1.23 -9.12
N TYR A 150 12.17 0.16 -9.41
CA TYR A 150 13.58 0.07 -9.03
C TYR A 150 14.45 1.11 -9.73
N LYS A 151 14.26 1.33 -11.05
CA LYS A 151 14.97 2.38 -11.78
C LYS A 151 14.72 3.75 -11.16
N CYS A 152 13.49 4.09 -10.86
CA CYS A 152 13.14 5.36 -10.19
C CYS A 152 13.85 5.51 -8.83
N MET A 153 13.91 4.45 -8.04
CA MET A 153 14.59 4.46 -6.74
C MET A 153 16.11 4.59 -6.89
N PHE A 154 16.73 3.87 -7.82
CA PHE A 154 18.18 4.00 -8.10
C PHE A 154 18.52 5.40 -8.60
N ASP A 155 17.75 5.96 -9.53
CA ASP A 155 17.95 7.32 -10.03
C ASP A 155 17.81 8.35 -8.91
N ALA A 156 16.87 8.16 -7.99
CA ALA A 156 16.69 9.04 -6.84
C ALA A 156 17.88 8.96 -5.88
N LEU A 157 18.38 7.75 -5.59
CA LEU A 157 19.59 7.58 -4.76
C LEU A 157 20.82 8.20 -5.40
N ASP A 158 21.03 7.99 -6.70
CA ASP A 158 22.17 8.60 -7.42
C ASP A 158 22.09 10.12 -7.38
N ARG A 159 20.90 10.66 -7.54
CA ARG A 159 20.67 12.10 -7.50
C ARG A 159 20.96 12.69 -6.14
N VAL A 160 20.50 12.07 -5.05
CA VAL A 160 20.74 12.56 -3.69
C VAL A 160 22.18 12.36 -3.25
N ILE A 161 22.85 11.28 -3.64
CA ILE A 161 24.26 11.02 -3.36
C ILE A 161 25.15 12.09 -4.04
N ASN A 162 24.85 12.43 -5.29
CA ASN A 162 25.62 13.38 -6.08
C ASN A 162 25.22 14.85 -5.88
N ALA A 163 24.17 15.12 -5.10
CA ALA A 163 23.71 16.49 -4.83
C ALA A 163 24.76 17.31 -4.08
N LYS A 164 25.01 18.52 -4.55
CA LYS A 164 26.00 19.46 -3.97
C LYS A 164 25.43 20.88 -3.96
N GLY A 165 25.54 21.56 -2.82
CA GLY A 165 25.22 22.98 -2.69
C GLY A 165 23.76 23.36 -2.97
N ASN A 166 22.83 22.41 -2.98
CA ASN A 166 21.42 22.63 -3.22
C ASN A 166 20.57 22.14 -2.03
N ARG A 167 19.26 22.40 -2.10
CA ARG A 167 18.32 22.02 -1.02
C ARG A 167 18.31 20.51 -0.78
N LEU A 168 18.41 19.70 -1.82
CA LEU A 168 18.44 18.24 -1.69
C LEU A 168 19.66 17.77 -0.90
N ALA A 169 20.83 18.34 -1.16
CA ALA A 169 22.05 18.05 -0.40
C ALA A 169 21.90 18.46 1.08
N TYR A 170 21.29 19.62 1.33
CA TYR A 170 21.04 20.09 2.69
C TYR A 170 20.10 19.13 3.45
N LEU A 171 18.98 18.72 2.87
CA LEU A 171 18.05 17.77 3.50
C LEU A 171 18.71 16.40 3.73
N ARG A 172 19.50 15.90 2.77
CA ARG A 172 20.29 14.69 2.94
C ARG A 172 21.17 14.76 4.19
N ASP A 173 21.99 15.80 4.29
CA ASP A 173 22.94 15.94 5.39
C ASP A 173 22.23 16.18 6.74
N LEU A 174 21.11 16.90 6.71
CA LEU A 174 20.25 17.11 7.87
C LEU A 174 19.69 15.79 8.42
N PHE A 175 19.16 14.91 7.56
CA PHE A 175 18.50 13.67 7.99
C PHE A 175 19.48 12.63 8.53
N TYR A 176 20.74 12.73 8.17
CA TYR A 176 21.81 11.80 8.61
C TYR A 176 22.72 12.35 9.71
N SER A 177 22.42 13.52 10.23
CA SER A 177 23.25 14.18 11.25
C SER A 177 22.45 14.59 12.48
N GLY A 178 23.15 14.94 13.55
CA GLY A 178 22.57 15.56 14.73
C GLY A 178 22.25 17.06 14.59
N GLN A 179 22.42 17.64 13.39
CA GLN A 179 22.09 19.04 13.13
C GLN A 179 20.61 19.29 13.39
N GLN A 180 20.30 20.38 14.11
CA GLN A 180 18.91 20.74 14.39
C GLN A 180 18.21 21.25 13.13
N ALA A 181 16.98 20.81 12.93
CA ALA A 181 16.10 21.31 11.89
C ALA A 181 15.68 22.76 12.20
N GLN A 182 15.61 23.58 11.17
CA GLN A 182 15.18 24.98 11.29
C GLN A 182 13.66 25.08 11.43
N ARG A 183 13.23 26.14 12.10
CA ARG A 183 11.80 26.43 12.36
C ARG A 183 11.48 27.88 12.04
N PHE A 184 10.22 28.11 11.66
CA PHE A 184 9.63 29.43 11.61
C PHE A 184 9.13 29.85 13.00
N THR A 185 9.01 31.15 13.21
CA THR A 185 8.43 31.73 14.42
C THR A 185 7.03 32.27 14.08
N PHE A 186 6.03 31.39 14.07
CA PHE A 186 4.63 31.75 13.91
C PHE A 186 3.90 31.64 15.26
N GLU A 187 2.85 32.43 15.43
CA GLU A 187 1.94 32.25 16.56
C GLU A 187 1.20 30.92 16.45
N SER A 188 0.92 30.31 17.61
CA SER A 188 0.16 29.08 17.71
C SER A 188 -1.28 29.30 17.28
N GLN A 189 -1.78 28.48 16.39
CA GLN A 189 -3.18 28.52 15.93
C GLN A 189 -4.03 27.54 16.73
N ARG A 190 -5.31 27.89 16.91
CA ARG A 190 -6.28 27.06 17.64
C ARG A 190 -7.23 26.40 16.65
N PHE A 191 -7.46 25.12 16.87
CA PHE A 191 -8.36 24.26 16.10
C PHE A 191 -9.35 23.56 17.04
N PRO A 192 -10.51 24.20 17.37
CA PRO A 192 -11.46 23.66 18.35
C PRO A 192 -12.01 22.26 18.03
N TRP A 193 -11.97 21.86 16.75
CA TRP A 193 -12.41 20.54 16.29
C TRP A 193 -11.33 19.44 16.39
N LEU A 194 -10.10 19.80 16.74
CA LEU A 194 -9.00 18.88 16.96
C LEU A 194 -8.78 18.66 18.46
N ASN A 195 -8.28 17.47 18.82
CA ASN A 195 -7.79 17.28 20.20
C ASN A 195 -6.43 17.99 20.40
N PRO A 196 -5.98 18.17 21.66
CA PRO A 196 -4.76 18.94 21.93
C PRO A 196 -3.50 18.43 21.22
N THR A 197 -3.35 17.10 21.06
CA THR A 197 -2.16 16.54 20.39
C THR A 197 -2.23 16.68 18.88
N GLN A 198 -3.42 16.59 18.29
CA GLN A 198 -3.65 16.88 16.88
C GLN A 198 -3.40 18.38 16.58
N GLU A 199 -3.94 19.27 17.40
CA GLU A 199 -3.70 20.73 17.28
C GLU A 199 -2.21 21.03 17.36
N ARG A 200 -1.50 20.43 18.31
CA ARG A 200 -0.04 20.58 18.42
C ARG A 200 0.67 20.08 17.16
N ALA A 201 0.30 18.92 16.65
CA ALA A 201 0.91 18.36 15.42
C ALA A 201 0.75 19.29 14.23
N VAL A 202 -0.43 19.88 14.02
CA VAL A 202 -0.67 20.87 12.96
C VAL A 202 0.22 22.09 13.12
N ASN A 203 0.31 22.64 14.33
CA ASN A 203 1.18 23.79 14.61
C ASN A 203 2.66 23.44 14.38
N GLU A 204 3.13 22.27 14.80
CA GLU A 204 4.51 21.81 14.54
C GLU A 204 4.81 21.69 13.03
N VAL A 205 3.84 21.24 12.23
CA VAL A 205 3.96 21.24 10.77
C VAL A 205 4.08 22.67 10.23
N LEU A 206 3.29 23.61 10.70
CA LEU A 206 3.33 24.99 10.26
C LEU A 206 4.64 25.70 10.62
N TRP A 207 5.22 25.35 11.78
CA TRP A 207 6.50 25.91 12.21
C TRP A 207 7.71 25.27 11.56
N ALA A 208 7.59 24.06 11.01
CA ALA A 208 8.71 23.37 10.38
C ALA A 208 9.18 24.10 9.12
N LYS A 209 10.46 24.44 9.07
CA LYS A 209 11.12 24.97 7.88
C LYS A 209 11.76 23.87 7.04
N ASP A 210 12.20 22.80 7.67
CA ASP A 210 12.91 21.68 7.03
C ASP A 210 12.08 20.40 7.03
N VAL A 211 11.70 19.93 8.21
CA VAL A 211 11.03 18.64 8.39
C VAL A 211 10.13 18.65 9.64
N ALA A 212 9.00 17.99 9.54
CA ALA A 212 8.15 17.60 10.66
C ALA A 212 7.69 16.15 10.50
N VAL A 213 7.52 15.46 11.62
CA VAL A 213 7.01 14.09 11.66
C VAL A 213 5.77 14.04 12.54
N VAL A 214 4.68 13.59 11.96
CA VAL A 214 3.42 13.28 12.66
C VAL A 214 3.39 11.78 12.94
N HIS A 215 3.70 11.39 14.15
CA HIS A 215 3.64 9.99 14.59
C HIS A 215 2.21 9.68 15.05
N GLY A 216 1.48 8.93 14.23
CA GLY A 216 0.08 8.59 14.46
C GLY A 216 -0.13 7.11 14.77
N PRO A 217 -0.15 6.71 16.05
CA PRO A 217 -0.58 5.38 16.46
C PRO A 217 -1.97 5.02 15.92
N PRO A 218 -2.36 3.73 15.95
CA PRO A 218 -3.65 3.29 15.42
C PRO A 218 -4.83 4.04 16.03
N GLY A 219 -5.73 4.51 15.18
CA GLY A 219 -6.97 5.16 15.60
C GLY A 219 -6.83 6.58 16.16
N THR A 220 -5.67 7.21 16.06
CA THR A 220 -5.43 8.57 16.60
C THR A 220 -5.82 9.72 15.68
N GLY A 221 -6.42 9.45 14.54
CA GLY A 221 -6.84 10.48 13.58
C GLY A 221 -5.66 11.10 12.81
N LYS A 222 -4.66 10.31 12.47
CA LYS A 222 -3.50 10.74 11.67
C LYS A 222 -3.92 11.41 10.36
N THR A 223 -4.84 10.82 9.61
CA THR A 223 -5.31 11.37 8.33
C THR A 223 -6.06 12.69 8.54
N THR A 224 -6.94 12.77 9.52
CA THR A 224 -7.65 14.02 9.87
C THR A 224 -6.67 15.13 10.21
N THR A 225 -5.64 14.84 11.00
CA THR A 225 -4.58 15.78 11.38
C THR A 225 -3.78 16.24 10.16
N LEU A 226 -3.42 15.29 9.28
CA LEU A 226 -2.64 15.59 8.09
C LEU A 226 -3.44 16.44 7.08
N VAL A 227 -4.72 16.15 6.90
CA VAL A 227 -5.63 16.94 6.06
C VAL A 227 -5.72 18.38 6.57
N GLU A 228 -5.84 18.58 7.88
CA GLU A 228 -5.85 19.91 8.48
C GLU A 228 -4.51 20.65 8.26
N ALA A 229 -3.39 19.95 8.48
CA ALA A 229 -2.07 20.52 8.24
C ALA A 229 -1.87 20.92 6.77
N ILE A 230 -2.37 20.13 5.83
CA ILE A 230 -2.36 20.47 4.39
C ILE A 230 -3.21 21.71 4.12
N ASN A 231 -4.43 21.74 4.64
CA ASN A 231 -5.34 22.88 4.48
C ASN A 231 -4.70 24.18 4.99
N GLU A 232 -4.12 24.17 6.18
CA GLU A 232 -3.45 25.33 6.76
C GLU A 232 -2.16 25.72 6.02
N THR A 233 -1.42 24.75 5.51
CA THR A 233 -0.26 25.02 4.66
C THR A 233 -0.66 25.74 3.37
N LEU A 234 -1.80 25.36 2.78
CA LEU A 234 -2.35 26.00 1.58
C LEU A 234 -2.83 27.45 1.79
N MET A 235 -2.97 27.91 3.04
CA MET A 235 -3.20 29.34 3.32
C MET A 235 -1.94 30.18 3.09
N LYS A 236 -0.76 29.56 3.08
CA LYS A 236 0.54 30.21 2.89
C LYS A 236 1.22 29.83 1.58
N GLU A 237 0.90 28.68 1.02
CA GLU A 237 1.46 28.15 -0.22
C GLU A 237 0.35 27.97 -1.26
N SER A 238 0.67 28.25 -2.52
CA SER A 238 -0.30 28.07 -3.62
C SER A 238 -0.62 26.62 -3.89
N GLN A 239 0.36 25.73 -3.69
CA GLN A 239 0.28 24.33 -4.07
C GLN A 239 1.21 23.47 -3.23
N VAL A 240 0.79 22.26 -2.89
CA VAL A 240 1.61 21.25 -2.20
C VAL A 240 1.61 19.93 -2.96
N LEU A 241 2.65 19.12 -2.72
CA LEU A 241 2.76 17.75 -3.22
C LEU A 241 2.41 16.78 -2.08
N VAL A 242 1.47 15.88 -2.32
CA VAL A 242 1.07 14.82 -1.39
C VAL A 242 1.38 13.47 -1.99
N CYS A 243 2.17 12.66 -1.29
CA CYS A 243 2.56 11.33 -1.72
C CYS A 243 2.19 10.28 -0.67
N ALA A 244 2.01 9.05 -1.13
CA ALA A 244 1.91 7.87 -0.28
C ALA A 244 2.58 6.67 -0.96
N GLN A 245 2.92 5.64 -0.19
CA GLN A 245 3.52 4.41 -0.73
C GLN A 245 2.51 3.64 -1.59
N SER A 246 1.26 3.52 -1.13
CA SER A 246 0.21 2.77 -1.82
C SER A 246 -0.84 3.69 -2.44
N ASN A 247 -1.46 3.21 -3.53
CA ASN A 247 -2.60 3.88 -4.13
C ASN A 247 -3.79 3.99 -3.16
N MET A 248 -4.00 2.97 -2.31
CA MET A 248 -5.12 2.98 -1.36
C MET A 248 -4.98 4.11 -0.32
N ALA A 249 -3.80 4.29 0.27
CA ALA A 249 -3.55 5.37 1.21
C ALA A 249 -3.67 6.73 0.54
N LEU A 250 -3.16 6.86 -0.69
CA LEU A 250 -3.23 8.08 -1.47
C LEU A 250 -4.68 8.46 -1.84
N ASP A 251 -5.48 7.49 -2.26
CA ASP A 251 -6.89 7.70 -2.61
C ASP A 251 -7.67 8.14 -1.37
N TRP A 252 -7.42 7.50 -0.21
CA TRP A 252 -8.08 7.85 1.03
C TRP A 252 -7.83 9.31 1.47
N ILE A 253 -6.56 9.75 1.48
CA ILE A 253 -6.23 11.13 1.83
C ILE A 253 -6.75 12.12 0.79
N SER A 254 -6.72 11.75 -0.49
CA SER A 254 -7.24 12.58 -1.59
C SER A 254 -8.75 12.79 -1.47
N GLU A 255 -9.51 11.76 -1.12
CA GLU A 255 -10.95 11.88 -0.85
C GLU A 255 -11.24 12.86 0.29
N GLN A 256 -10.50 12.76 1.39
CA GLN A 256 -10.65 13.65 2.53
C GLN A 256 -10.35 15.12 2.16
N LEU A 257 -9.35 15.35 1.33
CA LEU A 257 -9.01 16.69 0.83
C LEU A 257 -10.10 17.25 -0.09
N VAL A 258 -10.63 16.42 -0.98
CA VAL A 258 -11.76 16.80 -1.86
C VAL A 258 -13.01 17.11 -1.05
N ASP A 259 -13.30 16.37 0.00
CA ASP A 259 -14.44 16.60 0.90
C ASP A 259 -14.32 17.95 1.66
N ARG A 260 -13.09 18.44 1.87
CA ARG A 260 -12.80 19.77 2.40
C ARG A 260 -12.91 20.88 1.34
N GLY A 261 -13.25 20.54 0.10
CA GLY A 261 -13.34 21.51 -1.01
C GLY A 261 -11.98 21.89 -1.62
N ILE A 262 -10.92 21.13 -1.35
CA ILE A 262 -9.59 21.39 -1.91
C ILE A 262 -9.50 20.78 -3.30
N ASN A 263 -9.01 21.55 -4.27
CA ASN A 263 -8.82 21.05 -5.63
C ASN A 263 -7.58 20.16 -5.71
N VAL A 264 -7.81 18.85 -5.87
CA VAL A 264 -6.77 17.81 -5.96
C VAL A 264 -6.61 17.39 -7.42
N LEU A 265 -5.37 17.32 -7.89
CA LEU A 265 -5.00 16.70 -9.15
C LEU A 265 -4.28 15.37 -8.85
N ARG A 266 -4.94 14.27 -9.09
CA ARG A 266 -4.44 12.92 -8.85
C ARG A 266 -3.66 12.43 -10.07
N ILE A 267 -2.36 12.19 -9.90
CA ILE A 267 -1.50 11.60 -10.93
C ILE A 267 -1.61 10.07 -10.83
N GLY A 268 -2.03 9.45 -11.91
CA GLY A 268 -2.33 8.02 -11.99
C GLY A 268 -3.79 7.71 -11.64
N ASN A 269 -4.21 6.47 -11.86
CA ASN A 269 -5.58 6.02 -11.62
C ASN A 269 -5.76 5.48 -10.19
N PRO A 270 -6.90 5.76 -9.54
CA PRO A 270 -7.22 5.17 -8.24
C PRO A 270 -7.39 3.66 -8.32
N THR A 271 -7.08 2.94 -7.24
CA THR A 271 -7.21 1.47 -7.15
C THR A 271 -8.64 1.00 -7.10
N ARG A 272 -9.54 1.84 -6.62
CA ARG A 272 -10.97 1.56 -6.59
C ARG A 272 -11.70 2.58 -7.43
N VAL A 273 -12.65 2.10 -8.21
CA VAL A 273 -13.57 2.94 -8.98
C VAL A 273 -14.48 3.64 -8.00
N ASN A 274 -14.02 4.77 -7.51
CA ASN A 274 -14.89 5.75 -6.90
C ASN A 274 -15.12 6.82 -7.97
N ASP A 275 -16.34 6.91 -8.49
CA ASP A 275 -16.70 7.87 -9.54
C ASP A 275 -16.29 9.31 -9.16
N LYS A 276 -16.33 9.60 -7.86
CA LYS A 276 -15.90 10.87 -7.30
C LYS A 276 -14.42 11.14 -7.56
N MET A 277 -13.53 10.17 -7.28
CA MET A 277 -12.09 10.35 -7.45
C MET A 277 -11.63 10.26 -8.90
N LEU A 278 -12.33 9.50 -9.75
CA LEU A 278 -12.03 9.46 -11.18
C LEU A 278 -12.07 10.84 -11.83
N GLY A 279 -13.02 11.69 -11.43
CA GLY A 279 -13.13 13.07 -11.90
C GLY A 279 -11.95 13.98 -11.53
N PHE A 280 -11.13 13.58 -10.55
CA PHE A 280 -9.96 14.34 -10.09
C PHE A 280 -8.63 13.80 -10.64
N THR A 281 -8.68 12.75 -11.47
CA THR A 281 -7.47 12.22 -12.12
C THR A 281 -6.99 13.16 -13.22
N TYR A 282 -5.68 13.21 -13.40
CA TYR A 282 -5.04 13.98 -14.46
C TYR A 282 -5.62 13.64 -15.84
N GLU A 283 -5.75 12.34 -16.15
CA GLU A 283 -6.25 11.90 -17.45
C GLU A 283 -7.68 12.38 -17.72
N ARG A 284 -8.59 12.23 -16.76
CA ARG A 284 -9.99 12.68 -16.90
C ARG A 284 -10.12 14.19 -17.03
N ARG A 285 -9.36 14.95 -16.24
CA ARG A 285 -9.34 16.41 -16.35
C ARG A 285 -8.73 16.88 -17.66
N PHE A 286 -7.70 16.20 -18.13
CA PHE A 286 -7.09 16.49 -19.43
C PHE A 286 -8.10 16.27 -20.57
N GLU A 287 -8.83 15.15 -20.56
CA GLU A 287 -9.89 14.84 -21.54
C GLU A 287 -11.08 15.81 -21.48
N SER A 288 -11.39 16.31 -20.30
CA SER A 288 -12.51 17.24 -20.08
C SER A 288 -12.18 18.71 -20.41
N HIS A 289 -10.92 19.00 -20.72
CA HIS A 289 -10.49 20.36 -21.05
C HIS A 289 -11.09 20.84 -22.38
N PRO A 290 -11.55 22.10 -22.51
CA PRO A 290 -12.15 22.61 -23.74
C PRO A 290 -11.29 22.48 -25.02
N ASP A 291 -9.98 22.56 -24.87
CA ASP A 291 -9.02 22.44 -25.98
C ASP A 291 -8.71 20.97 -26.36
N TYR A 292 -9.12 19.99 -25.57
CA TYR A 292 -8.81 18.59 -25.83
C TYR A 292 -9.36 18.04 -27.15
N PRO A 293 -10.61 18.34 -27.57
CA PRO A 293 -11.13 17.88 -28.86
C PRO A 293 -10.26 18.33 -30.04
N GLN A 294 -9.76 19.56 -30.01
CA GLN A 294 -8.85 20.08 -31.03
C GLN A 294 -7.51 19.33 -31.02
N LEU A 295 -6.94 19.13 -29.85
CA LEU A 295 -5.70 18.37 -29.68
C LEU A 295 -5.87 16.92 -30.19
N TRP A 296 -6.98 16.27 -29.84
CA TRP A 296 -7.27 14.91 -30.30
C TRP A 296 -7.37 14.81 -31.82
N ALA A 297 -8.05 15.78 -32.48
CA ALA A 297 -8.15 15.87 -33.94
C ALA A 297 -6.77 16.03 -34.61
N ILE A 298 -5.91 16.89 -34.03
CA ILE A 298 -4.54 17.11 -34.53
C ILE A 298 -3.69 15.83 -34.35
N ARG A 299 -3.75 15.19 -33.21
CA ARG A 299 -3.05 13.91 -32.96
C ARG A 299 -3.50 12.82 -33.94
N LYS A 300 -4.80 12.76 -34.24
CA LYS A 300 -5.33 11.84 -35.26
C LYS A 300 -4.77 12.17 -36.65
N ALA A 301 -4.77 13.42 -37.05
CA ALA A 301 -4.19 13.86 -38.33
C ALA A 301 -2.68 13.54 -38.43
N ILE A 302 -1.92 13.69 -37.35
CA ILE A 302 -0.50 13.31 -37.30
C ILE A 302 -0.32 11.80 -37.53
N ARG A 303 -1.16 10.95 -36.91
CA ARG A 303 -1.11 9.50 -37.08
C ARG A 303 -1.45 9.10 -38.52
N GLU A 304 -2.47 9.70 -39.10
CA GLU A 304 -2.87 9.48 -40.50
C GLU A 304 -1.75 9.89 -41.49
N LEU A 305 -1.13 11.04 -41.26
CA LEU A 305 0.03 11.47 -42.04
C LEU A 305 1.20 10.48 -41.94
N ARG A 306 1.50 9.96 -40.77
CA ARG A 306 2.57 8.98 -40.59
C ARG A 306 2.31 7.68 -41.33
N SER A 307 1.06 7.22 -41.39
CA SER A 307 0.68 5.99 -42.13
C SER A 307 0.82 6.12 -43.64
N HIS A 308 0.77 7.35 -44.18
CA HIS A 308 0.88 7.63 -45.61
C HIS A 308 2.23 8.21 -46.04
N ARG A 309 3.25 8.08 -45.21
CA ARG A 309 4.57 8.68 -45.44
C ARG A 309 5.23 8.16 -46.71
N LYS A 310 5.54 9.09 -47.66
CA LYS A 310 6.39 8.83 -48.83
C LYS A 310 7.80 9.43 -48.57
N ARG A 311 8.86 8.71 -49.00
CA ARG A 311 10.25 9.23 -48.85
C ARG A 311 10.43 10.46 -49.73
N GLY A 312 11.01 11.55 -49.16
CA GLY A 312 11.43 12.77 -49.89
C GLY A 312 10.33 13.82 -50.12
N ASP A 313 9.18 13.75 -49.40
CA ASP A 313 8.11 14.76 -49.54
C ASP A 313 8.30 15.92 -48.55
N GLU A 314 8.84 17.05 -49.05
CA GLU A 314 9.06 18.29 -48.23
C GLU A 314 7.72 18.86 -47.71
N ARG A 315 6.65 18.77 -48.47
CA ARG A 315 5.31 19.23 -48.03
C ARG A 315 4.78 18.40 -46.86
N PHE A 316 5.12 17.11 -46.84
CA PHE A 316 4.83 16.25 -45.72
C PHE A 316 5.55 16.74 -44.45
N HIS A 317 6.85 17.04 -44.56
CA HIS A 317 7.63 17.52 -43.41
C HIS A 317 7.09 18.83 -42.86
N GLN A 318 6.80 19.82 -43.72
CA GLN A 318 6.26 21.10 -43.28
C GLN A 318 4.90 20.94 -42.59
N LYS A 319 3.99 20.17 -43.16
CA LYS A 319 2.66 19.91 -42.56
C LYS A 319 2.79 19.14 -41.25
N PHE A 320 3.65 18.16 -41.19
CA PHE A 320 3.90 17.36 -39.98
C PHE A 320 4.46 18.21 -38.84
N GLU A 321 5.48 19.02 -39.10
CA GLU A 321 6.07 19.91 -38.08
C GLU A 321 5.09 20.99 -37.61
N HIS A 322 4.28 21.54 -38.51
CA HIS A 322 3.23 22.49 -38.14
C HIS A 322 2.18 21.86 -37.21
N LEU A 323 1.66 20.67 -37.53
CA LEU A 323 0.70 19.95 -36.69
C LEU A 323 1.31 19.55 -35.33
N LYS A 324 2.56 19.11 -35.35
CA LYS A 324 3.29 18.77 -34.13
C LYS A 324 3.48 19.98 -33.21
N ALA A 325 3.89 21.11 -33.76
CA ALA A 325 4.02 22.36 -33.01
C ALA A 325 2.68 22.79 -32.38
N ARG A 326 1.59 22.72 -33.15
CA ARG A 326 0.25 23.07 -32.66
C ARG A 326 -0.23 22.10 -31.58
N ALA A 327 0.02 20.78 -31.73
CA ALA A 327 -0.28 19.80 -30.70
C ALA A 327 0.49 20.10 -29.41
N THR A 328 1.78 20.40 -29.50
CA THR A 328 2.62 20.75 -28.35
C THR A 328 2.10 22.01 -27.64
N GLU A 329 1.71 23.04 -28.40
CA GLU A 329 1.14 24.26 -27.82
C GLU A 329 -0.14 23.99 -27.03
N LEU A 330 -1.05 23.17 -27.58
CA LEU A 330 -2.29 22.79 -26.90
C LEU A 330 -2.03 21.93 -25.65
N GLU A 331 -1.09 20.99 -25.74
CA GLU A 331 -0.67 20.16 -24.58
C GLU A 331 -0.14 21.04 -23.44
N ILE A 332 0.74 21.98 -23.75
CA ILE A 332 1.30 22.91 -22.77
C ILE A 332 0.19 23.73 -22.13
N ARG A 333 -0.76 24.26 -22.94
CA ARG A 333 -1.88 25.05 -22.44
C ARG A 333 -2.78 24.25 -21.51
N ILE A 334 -3.18 23.05 -21.90
CA ILE A 334 -4.01 22.16 -21.08
C ILE A 334 -3.28 21.85 -19.77
N ASN A 335 -2.02 21.43 -19.84
CA ASN A 335 -1.21 21.13 -18.65
C ASN A 335 -1.09 22.33 -17.72
N SER A 336 -0.77 23.52 -18.26
CA SER A 336 -0.67 24.72 -17.45
C SER A 336 -1.98 25.01 -16.70
N ASN A 337 -3.11 24.95 -17.39
CA ASN A 337 -4.41 25.19 -16.77
C ASN A 337 -4.72 24.17 -15.66
N LEU A 338 -4.47 22.88 -15.90
CA LEU A 338 -4.73 21.82 -14.90
C LEU A 338 -3.88 22.00 -13.64
N PHE A 339 -2.59 22.30 -13.81
CA PHE A 339 -1.69 22.49 -12.67
C PHE A 339 -1.88 23.84 -11.97
N ASP A 340 -2.24 24.89 -12.68
CA ASP A 340 -2.54 26.20 -12.09
C ASP A 340 -3.81 26.17 -11.22
N GLU A 341 -4.79 25.36 -11.58
CA GLU A 341 -6.01 25.18 -10.80
C GLU A 341 -5.83 24.26 -9.59
N ALA A 342 -4.87 23.33 -9.63
CA ALA A 342 -4.65 22.36 -8.57
C ALA A 342 -4.01 23.01 -7.34
N ARG A 343 -4.60 22.78 -6.15
CA ARG A 343 -4.02 23.18 -4.86
C ARG A 343 -3.16 22.05 -4.29
N VAL A 344 -3.54 20.83 -4.56
CA VAL A 344 -2.82 19.61 -4.18
C VAL A 344 -2.55 18.78 -5.41
N VAL A 345 -1.30 18.43 -5.63
CA VAL A 345 -0.89 17.39 -6.58
C VAL A 345 -0.64 16.11 -5.77
N ALA A 346 -1.38 15.06 -6.08
CA ALA A 346 -1.32 13.79 -5.36
C ALA A 346 -0.77 12.68 -6.25
N SER A 347 0.24 11.97 -5.80
CA SER A 347 0.82 10.81 -6.50
C SER A 347 1.36 9.76 -5.53
N THR A 348 1.55 8.52 -5.99
CA THR A 348 2.39 7.59 -5.24
C THR A 348 3.84 8.08 -5.24
N LEU A 349 4.67 7.59 -4.33
CA LEU A 349 6.09 7.97 -4.29
C LEU A 349 6.78 7.71 -5.63
N VAL A 350 6.61 6.52 -6.20
CA VAL A 350 7.12 6.18 -7.53
C VAL A 350 6.43 7.01 -8.62
N GLY A 351 5.13 7.23 -8.50
CA GLY A 351 4.34 8.04 -9.43
C GLY A 351 4.81 9.50 -9.52
N SER A 352 5.48 10.02 -8.50
CA SER A 352 6.07 11.37 -8.54
C SER A 352 7.22 11.53 -9.53
N ALA A 353 7.73 10.43 -10.06
CA ALA A 353 8.70 10.44 -11.17
C ALA A 353 8.04 10.66 -12.54
N ASN A 354 6.70 10.75 -12.62
CA ASN A 354 5.98 10.94 -13.87
C ASN A 354 6.45 12.21 -14.60
N ARG A 355 6.59 12.10 -15.92
CA ARG A 355 7.05 13.20 -16.79
C ARG A 355 6.16 14.46 -16.72
N VAL A 356 4.88 14.31 -16.41
CA VAL A 356 3.96 15.47 -16.26
C VAL A 356 4.37 16.40 -15.12
N LEU A 357 5.14 15.90 -14.16
CA LEU A 357 5.69 16.67 -13.04
C LEU A 357 7.10 17.23 -13.31
N GLU A 358 7.64 17.00 -14.50
CA GLU A 358 9.01 17.45 -14.83
C GLU A 358 9.10 18.99 -14.78
N GLY A 359 10.14 19.49 -14.11
CA GLY A 359 10.34 20.92 -13.91
C GLY A 359 9.49 21.55 -12.78
N MET A 360 8.50 20.85 -12.25
CA MET A 360 7.68 21.38 -11.14
C MET A 360 8.44 21.39 -9.83
N LYS A 361 8.21 22.44 -9.04
CA LYS A 361 8.72 22.61 -7.67
C LYS A 361 7.55 22.96 -6.73
N PHE A 362 7.65 22.44 -5.50
CA PHE A 362 6.67 22.67 -4.45
C PHE A 362 7.37 23.17 -3.20
N GLY A 363 6.71 23.96 -2.38
CA GLY A 363 7.25 24.36 -1.08
C GLY A 363 7.29 23.16 -0.12
N THR A 364 6.19 22.44 -0.03
CA THR A 364 6.01 21.35 0.93
C THR A 364 5.61 20.05 0.25
N LEU A 365 6.26 18.96 0.69
CA LEU A 365 5.90 17.57 0.42
C LEU A 365 5.30 16.96 1.68
N PHE A 366 4.13 16.36 1.54
CA PHE A 366 3.53 15.49 2.57
C PHE A 366 3.64 14.05 2.12
N ILE A 367 4.17 13.18 2.97
CA ILE A 367 4.22 11.73 2.73
C ILE A 367 3.38 11.04 3.79
N ASP A 368 2.26 10.45 3.39
CA ASP A 368 1.45 9.60 4.27
C ASP A 368 1.94 8.15 4.23
N GLU A 369 1.75 7.42 5.32
CA GLU A 369 2.27 6.06 5.51
C GLU A 369 3.79 5.94 5.27
N ALA A 370 4.54 6.96 5.69
CA ALA A 370 5.98 7.07 5.43
C ALA A 370 6.80 5.93 6.05
N ALA A 371 6.33 5.32 7.14
CA ALA A 371 7.00 4.19 7.78
C ALA A 371 7.00 2.90 6.95
N GLN A 372 6.11 2.79 5.96
CA GLN A 372 6.01 1.62 5.09
C GLN A 372 6.81 1.74 3.78
N ALA A 373 7.37 2.90 3.52
CA ALA A 373 8.13 3.18 2.31
C ALA A 373 9.62 2.87 2.51
N LEU A 374 10.23 2.22 1.52
CA LEU A 374 11.68 2.18 1.43
C LEU A 374 12.23 3.60 1.39
N GLU A 375 13.36 3.84 2.05
CA GLU A 375 14.01 5.16 2.05
C GLU A 375 14.24 5.68 0.63
N ALA A 376 14.70 4.81 -0.28
CA ALA A 376 14.94 5.17 -1.67
C ALA A 376 13.70 5.73 -2.38
N ALA A 377 12.51 5.21 -2.08
CA ALA A 377 11.26 5.70 -2.65
C ALA A 377 10.93 7.11 -2.16
N CYS A 378 11.20 7.43 -0.90
CA CYS A 378 10.98 8.77 -0.35
C CYS A 378 11.86 9.84 -1.02
N TRP A 379 13.04 9.48 -1.50
CA TRP A 379 13.92 10.40 -2.21
C TRP A 379 13.45 10.78 -3.62
N ILE A 380 12.51 10.03 -4.20
CA ILE A 380 11.99 10.34 -5.55
C ILE A 380 11.33 11.72 -5.60
N PRO A 381 10.32 12.05 -4.76
CA PRO A 381 9.70 13.37 -4.76
C PRO A 381 10.55 14.48 -4.12
N MET A 382 11.53 14.14 -3.28
CA MET A 382 12.29 15.13 -2.49
C MET A 382 13.06 16.14 -3.32
N ARG A 383 13.45 15.81 -4.53
CA ARG A 383 14.12 16.74 -5.46
C ARG A 383 13.27 17.96 -5.84
N ARG A 384 11.97 17.86 -5.60
CA ARG A 384 10.99 18.87 -6.05
C ARG A 384 10.57 19.82 -4.96
N VAL A 385 11.06 19.64 -3.72
CA VAL A 385 10.47 20.30 -2.55
C VAL A 385 11.51 21.00 -1.69
N THR A 386 11.05 21.98 -0.91
CA THR A 386 11.89 22.73 0.03
C THR A 386 11.85 22.12 1.42
N ARG A 387 10.68 21.63 1.86
CA ARG A 387 10.48 20.96 3.15
C ARG A 387 9.64 19.70 3.01
N VAL A 388 9.72 18.83 4.00
CA VAL A 388 8.97 17.58 4.01
C VAL A 388 8.25 17.36 5.34
N VAL A 389 7.02 16.89 5.26
CA VAL A 389 6.21 16.42 6.37
C VAL A 389 5.95 14.94 6.20
N LEU A 390 6.40 14.14 7.15
CA LEU A 390 6.22 12.69 7.16
C LEU A 390 5.13 12.35 8.17
N ALA A 391 4.16 11.54 7.75
CA ALA A 391 3.14 11.00 8.63
C ALA A 391 3.14 9.48 8.54
N GLY A 392 3.01 8.80 9.69
CA GLY A 392 3.02 7.36 9.74
C GLY A 392 3.21 6.84 11.16
N ASP A 393 3.50 5.56 11.25
CA ASP A 393 3.77 4.88 12.51
C ASP A 393 4.84 3.80 12.32
N HIS A 394 6.05 4.07 12.77
CA HIS A 394 7.18 3.13 12.68
C HIS A 394 7.08 1.96 13.68
N CYS A 395 6.12 1.98 14.58
CA CYS A 395 5.77 0.85 15.44
C CYS A 395 4.76 -0.12 14.80
N GLN A 396 4.29 0.18 13.59
CA GLN A 396 3.51 -0.70 12.74
C GLN A 396 4.38 -1.31 11.63
N LEU A 397 3.77 -1.80 10.54
CA LEU A 397 4.51 -2.51 9.49
C LEU A 397 5.64 -1.67 8.88
N PRO A 398 6.84 -2.26 8.76
CA PRO A 398 7.96 -1.65 8.06
C PRO A 398 7.80 -1.80 6.54
N PRO A 399 8.71 -1.20 5.75
CA PRO A 399 8.83 -1.49 4.33
C PRO A 399 9.01 -2.99 4.08
N MET A 400 8.35 -3.49 3.03
CA MET A 400 8.49 -4.90 2.64
C MET A 400 9.84 -5.14 1.99
N VAL A 401 10.61 -6.11 2.52
CA VAL A 401 11.90 -6.55 1.98
C VAL A 401 11.92 -8.06 1.90
N LYS A 402 12.17 -8.61 0.72
CA LYS A 402 12.20 -10.06 0.47
C LYS A 402 13.57 -10.67 0.68
N SER A 403 14.64 -9.92 0.42
CA SER A 403 16.01 -10.35 0.68
C SER A 403 16.29 -10.36 2.18
N ILE A 404 16.42 -11.55 2.77
CA ILE A 404 16.74 -11.71 4.19
C ILE A 404 18.08 -11.05 4.54
N ALA A 405 19.05 -11.14 3.64
CA ALA A 405 20.37 -10.54 3.84
C ALA A 405 20.29 -9.01 3.85
N ALA A 406 19.57 -8.41 2.89
CA ALA A 406 19.34 -6.96 2.82
C ALA A 406 18.52 -6.46 4.02
N LEU A 407 17.50 -7.21 4.45
CA LEU A 407 16.71 -6.88 5.64
C LEU A 407 17.56 -6.85 6.91
N LYS A 408 18.36 -7.89 7.15
CA LYS A 408 19.29 -7.95 8.29
C LYS A 408 20.35 -6.84 8.26
N ALA A 409 20.74 -6.40 7.08
CA ALA A 409 21.69 -5.30 6.90
C ALA A 409 21.06 -3.91 7.01
N GLY A 410 19.73 -3.80 7.19
CA GLY A 410 19.04 -2.55 7.50
C GLY A 410 18.26 -1.91 6.34
N LEU A 411 17.99 -2.62 5.25
CA LEU A 411 17.17 -2.09 4.15
C LEU A 411 15.72 -1.79 4.58
N GLY A 412 15.21 -2.51 5.57
CA GLY A 412 13.85 -2.29 6.11
C GLY A 412 13.68 -1.06 6.98
N LYS A 413 14.76 -0.30 7.24
CA LYS A 413 14.68 0.94 8.00
C LYS A 413 14.16 2.07 7.11
N SER A 414 12.98 2.61 7.42
CA SER A 414 12.40 3.70 6.65
C SER A 414 13.11 5.04 6.92
N LEU A 415 12.92 6.01 6.01
CA LEU A 415 13.41 7.37 6.23
C LEU A 415 12.76 8.01 7.46
N MET A 416 11.48 7.76 7.69
CA MET A 416 10.78 8.23 8.90
C MET A 416 11.44 7.70 10.16
N GLU A 417 11.73 6.41 10.24
CA GLU A 417 12.40 5.79 11.39
C GLU A 417 13.79 6.40 11.63
N ARG A 418 14.53 6.65 10.57
CA ARG A 418 15.83 7.34 10.64
C ARG A 418 15.72 8.75 11.21
N ILE A 419 14.74 9.53 10.74
CA ILE A 419 14.52 10.90 11.21
C ILE A 419 14.06 10.90 12.67
N VAL A 420 13.18 9.98 13.07
CA VAL A 420 12.73 9.83 14.47
C VAL A 420 13.92 9.58 15.41
N GLU A 421 14.86 8.75 15.01
CA GLU A 421 16.06 8.46 15.81
C GLU A 421 17.03 9.64 15.93
N HIS A 422 17.25 10.37 14.83
CA HIS A 422 18.24 11.47 14.81
C HIS A 422 17.65 12.81 15.27
N LYS A 423 16.34 12.98 15.17
CA LYS A 423 15.64 14.25 15.40
C LYS A 423 14.33 14.06 16.16
N PRO A 424 14.40 13.59 17.43
CA PRO A 424 13.18 13.40 18.21
C PRO A 424 12.40 14.71 18.46
N ASP A 425 13.05 15.85 18.36
CA ASP A 425 12.47 17.19 18.52
C ASP A 425 11.50 17.60 17.38
N VAL A 426 11.60 16.98 16.20
CA VAL A 426 10.68 17.25 15.08
C VAL A 426 9.46 16.32 15.06
N VAL A 427 9.37 15.39 16.01
CA VAL A 427 8.33 14.37 16.08
C VAL A 427 7.22 14.80 17.02
N THR A 428 5.98 14.74 16.57
CA THR A 428 4.79 14.93 17.41
C THR A 428 4.01 13.63 17.45
N LEU A 429 3.84 13.04 18.63
CA LEU A 429 3.03 11.86 18.87
C LEU A 429 1.57 12.26 19.06
N LEU A 430 0.66 11.66 18.30
CA LEU A 430 -0.77 11.73 18.56
C LEU A 430 -1.11 10.75 19.69
N LYS A 431 -1.74 11.24 20.77
CA LYS A 431 -1.87 10.50 22.03
C LYS A 431 -3.29 10.01 22.33
N ILE A 432 -4.29 10.46 21.59
CA ILE A 432 -5.69 10.08 21.82
C ILE A 432 -6.18 9.25 20.66
N GLN A 433 -6.57 8.01 20.93
CA GLN A 433 -7.13 7.11 19.92
C GLN A 433 -8.66 7.00 20.03
N TYR A 434 -9.33 6.85 18.89
CA TYR A 434 -10.80 6.85 18.75
C TYR A 434 -11.36 5.54 18.19
N ARG A 435 -10.56 4.49 18.14
CA ARG A 435 -10.93 3.20 17.55
C ARG A 435 -11.33 2.18 18.59
N MET A 436 -10.45 1.92 19.53
CA MET A 436 -10.45 0.72 20.35
C MET A 436 -10.97 0.98 21.76
N ASN A 437 -11.59 -0.08 22.33
CA ASN A 437 -11.73 -0.19 23.77
C ASN A 437 -10.36 -0.02 24.46
N GLU A 438 -10.35 0.63 25.62
CA GLU A 438 -9.10 0.94 26.37
C GLU A 438 -8.31 -0.32 26.72
N LYS A 439 -8.98 -1.39 27.15
CA LYS A 439 -8.34 -2.67 27.49
C LYS A 439 -7.59 -3.29 26.29
N ILE A 440 -8.10 -3.13 25.06
CA ILE A 440 -7.45 -3.61 23.84
C ILE A 440 -6.19 -2.81 23.52
N MET A 441 -6.26 -1.48 23.66
CA MET A 441 -5.12 -0.60 23.34
C MET A 441 -4.03 -0.60 24.42
N LYS A 442 -4.37 -0.87 25.67
CA LYS A 442 -3.49 -0.71 26.84
C LYS A 442 -2.12 -1.36 26.67
N PHE A 443 -2.07 -2.63 26.28
CA PHE A 443 -0.81 -3.35 26.10
C PHE A 443 0.03 -2.75 24.96
N SER A 444 -0.59 -2.43 23.82
CA SER A 444 0.12 -1.78 22.70
C SER A 444 0.64 -0.41 23.06
N SER A 445 -0.12 0.37 23.82
CA SER A 445 0.32 1.67 24.35
C SER A 445 1.57 1.53 25.21
N ASP A 446 1.54 0.63 26.18
CA ASP A 446 2.66 0.43 27.11
C ASP A 446 3.92 -0.12 26.40
N TRP A 447 3.76 -1.05 25.47
CA TRP A 447 4.89 -1.71 24.83
C TRP A 447 5.53 -0.89 23.70
N PHE A 448 4.72 -0.24 22.86
CA PHE A 448 5.20 0.44 21.65
C PHE A 448 5.24 1.96 21.76
N TYR A 449 4.41 2.55 22.63
CA TYR A 449 4.21 4.01 22.69
C TYR A 449 4.47 4.58 24.10
N HIS A 450 5.26 3.91 24.90
CA HIS A 450 5.68 4.35 26.25
C HIS A 450 4.51 4.65 27.20
N GLY A 451 3.34 4.04 26.99
CA GLY A 451 2.14 4.29 27.76
C GLY A 451 1.46 5.64 27.48
N GLU A 452 1.88 6.34 26.44
CA GLU A 452 1.40 7.70 26.16
C GLU A 452 0.12 7.77 25.34
N VAL A 453 -0.36 6.64 24.76
CA VAL A 453 -1.59 6.60 23.97
C VAL A 453 -2.77 6.18 24.83
N GLU A 454 -3.77 7.04 24.89
CA GLU A 454 -4.99 6.87 25.69
C GLU A 454 -6.23 6.79 24.79
N SER A 455 -7.25 6.10 25.28
CA SER A 455 -8.54 6.03 24.60
C SER A 455 -9.39 7.26 24.88
N ALA A 456 -10.02 7.78 23.82
CA ALA A 456 -10.99 8.86 23.96
C ALA A 456 -12.18 8.42 24.84
N PRO A 457 -12.80 9.33 25.62
CA PRO A 457 -13.89 8.98 26.53
C PRO A 457 -15.02 8.19 25.86
N GLN A 458 -15.37 8.53 24.61
CA GLN A 458 -16.46 7.89 23.87
C GLN A 458 -16.14 6.47 23.38
N THR A 459 -14.88 6.06 23.37
CA THR A 459 -14.45 4.73 22.91
C THR A 459 -13.87 3.87 24.03
N ARG A 460 -13.57 4.47 25.18
CA ARG A 460 -12.92 3.80 26.31
C ARG A 460 -13.60 2.50 26.74
N ASN A 461 -14.93 2.52 26.83
CA ASN A 461 -15.73 1.39 27.26
C ASN A 461 -16.54 0.74 26.11
N ARG A 462 -16.08 0.95 24.87
CA ARG A 462 -16.75 0.37 23.69
C ARG A 462 -16.75 -1.16 23.77
N GLY A 463 -17.91 -1.78 23.64
CA GLY A 463 -18.07 -3.22 23.72
C GLY A 463 -19.32 -3.69 23.00
N ILE A 464 -19.46 -5.01 22.81
CA ILE A 464 -20.61 -5.63 22.13
C ILE A 464 -21.59 -6.19 23.16
N LEU A 465 -21.10 -6.93 24.13
CA LEU A 465 -21.91 -7.56 25.18
C LEU A 465 -21.60 -6.91 26.52
N ASP A 466 -22.62 -6.75 27.34
CA ASP A 466 -22.44 -6.29 28.71
C ASP A 466 -21.68 -7.36 29.51
N LEU A 467 -20.78 -6.92 30.37
CA LEU A 467 -19.95 -7.79 31.22
C LEU A 467 -19.04 -8.76 30.44
N ASP A 468 -18.77 -8.48 29.15
CA ASP A 468 -17.83 -9.26 28.34
C ASP A 468 -16.44 -8.63 28.39
N GLU A 469 -15.40 -9.46 28.47
CA GLU A 469 -14.03 -8.99 28.43
C GLU A 469 -13.64 -8.57 27.00
N PRO A 470 -13.16 -7.34 26.77
CA PRO A 470 -12.79 -6.86 25.45
C PRO A 470 -11.63 -7.61 24.81
N ILE A 471 -10.76 -8.20 25.62
CA ILE A 471 -9.58 -8.94 25.16
C ILE A 471 -9.47 -10.27 25.91
N GLU A 472 -9.29 -11.36 25.17
CA GLU A 472 -9.06 -12.68 25.73
C GLU A 472 -8.04 -13.47 24.91
N TRP A 473 -7.32 -14.38 25.57
CA TRP A 473 -6.44 -15.34 24.92
C TRP A 473 -6.88 -16.76 25.26
N ARG A 474 -7.27 -17.52 24.23
CA ARG A 474 -7.63 -18.94 24.34
C ARG A 474 -6.44 -19.79 23.94
N ASP A 475 -6.02 -20.65 24.84
CA ASP A 475 -4.94 -21.62 24.59
C ASP A 475 -5.40 -22.63 23.53
N SER A 476 -4.60 -22.78 22.48
CA SER A 476 -4.90 -23.73 21.41
C SER A 476 -4.32 -25.13 21.67
N LYS A 477 -3.48 -25.29 22.71
CA LYS A 477 -2.98 -26.57 23.13
C LYS A 477 -4.01 -27.23 24.04
N VAL A 478 -4.87 -28.04 23.44
CA VAL A 478 -5.75 -28.92 24.21
C VAL A 478 -4.96 -30.22 24.47
N ASP A 479 -5.02 -30.74 25.68
CA ASP A 479 -4.51 -32.06 26.05
C ASP A 479 -5.38 -33.13 25.37
N ASP A 480 -5.29 -33.27 24.07
CA ASP A 480 -5.97 -34.31 23.32
C ASP A 480 -5.07 -35.56 23.22
N GLU A 481 -5.59 -36.68 23.66
CA GLU A 481 -4.98 -38.00 23.59
C GLU A 481 -4.68 -38.47 22.14
N GLU A 482 -5.11 -37.74 21.12
CA GLU A 482 -4.97 -38.09 19.69
C GLU A 482 -3.81 -37.40 18.92
N GLY A 483 -2.92 -36.68 19.56
CA GLY A 483 -1.59 -36.30 19.01
C GLY A 483 -1.53 -35.39 17.77
N ASP A 484 -2.64 -34.79 17.29
CA ASP A 484 -2.68 -33.94 16.09
C ASP A 484 -2.86 -32.43 16.42
N SER A 485 -2.47 -32.01 17.62
CA SER A 485 -2.69 -30.63 18.13
C SER A 485 -1.60 -29.61 17.75
N GLY A 486 -0.64 -29.98 16.92
CA GLY A 486 0.51 -29.13 16.57
C GLY A 486 0.42 -28.43 15.23
N GLU A 487 1.42 -27.55 15.01
CA GLU A 487 1.63 -26.95 13.69
C GLU A 487 2.10 -28.02 12.68
N SER A 488 1.67 -27.90 11.43
CA SER A 488 2.09 -28.79 10.34
C SER A 488 2.45 -27.98 9.09
N PHE A 489 3.28 -28.62 8.24
CA PHE A 489 3.68 -28.04 6.96
C PHE A 489 2.71 -28.45 5.85
N VAL A 490 2.43 -27.54 4.93
CA VAL A 490 1.55 -27.77 3.78
C VAL A 490 2.20 -27.25 2.50
N GLY A 491 2.20 -28.12 1.48
CA GLY A 491 2.69 -27.80 0.15
C GLY A 491 4.22 -27.74 0.02
N GLU A 492 4.68 -27.56 -1.22
CA GLU A 492 6.11 -27.53 -1.55
C GLU A 492 6.85 -26.28 -1.00
N SER A 493 6.11 -25.23 -0.66
CA SER A 493 6.65 -23.97 -0.11
C SER A 493 6.68 -23.91 1.42
N PHE A 494 6.48 -25.04 2.08
CA PHE A 494 6.49 -25.16 3.54
C PHE A 494 5.55 -24.16 4.25
N GLY A 495 4.35 -23.97 3.70
CA GLY A 495 3.30 -23.20 4.37
C GLY A 495 2.95 -23.86 5.71
N ARG A 496 2.70 -23.05 6.75
CA ARG A 496 2.33 -23.56 8.08
C ARG A 496 0.85 -23.44 8.31
N ILE A 497 0.27 -24.52 8.86
CA ILE A 497 -1.11 -24.54 9.36
C ILE A 497 -1.16 -25.20 10.74
N ASN A 498 -2.19 -24.84 11.49
CA ASN A 498 -2.58 -25.55 12.71
C ASN A 498 -4.09 -25.82 12.60
N LYS A 499 -4.44 -27.08 12.33
CA LYS A 499 -5.83 -27.48 12.08
C LYS A 499 -6.70 -27.39 13.33
N ALA A 500 -6.15 -27.81 14.47
CA ALA A 500 -6.85 -27.76 15.75
C ALA A 500 -7.16 -26.30 16.15
N GLU A 501 -6.18 -25.41 16.00
CA GLU A 501 -6.35 -23.98 16.26
C GLU A 501 -7.34 -23.32 15.29
N ALA A 502 -7.35 -23.73 14.02
CA ALA A 502 -8.34 -23.25 13.06
C ALA A 502 -9.77 -23.66 13.46
N GLN A 503 -9.98 -24.90 13.90
CA GLN A 503 -11.29 -25.34 14.41
C GLN A 503 -11.68 -24.60 15.68
N LEU A 504 -10.75 -24.41 16.60
CA LEU A 504 -10.98 -23.62 17.82
C LEU A 504 -11.38 -22.18 17.47
N THR A 505 -10.70 -21.57 16.49
CA THR A 505 -11.03 -20.23 15.99
C THR A 505 -12.47 -20.14 15.52
N LEU A 506 -12.91 -21.09 14.71
CA LEU A 506 -14.28 -21.10 14.18
C LEU A 506 -15.31 -21.41 15.24
N ASN A 507 -15.04 -22.35 16.14
CA ASN A 507 -15.93 -22.67 17.25
C ASN A 507 -16.10 -21.45 18.17
N THR A 508 -14.99 -20.78 18.47
CA THR A 508 -15.00 -19.54 19.28
C THR A 508 -15.85 -18.45 18.64
N LEU A 509 -15.69 -18.23 17.33
CA LEU A 509 -16.49 -17.24 16.60
C LEU A 509 -17.98 -17.62 16.57
N GLU A 510 -18.28 -18.89 16.32
CA GLU A 510 -19.65 -19.38 16.29
C GLU A 510 -20.34 -19.23 17.65
N ASP A 511 -19.64 -19.56 18.73
CA ASP A 511 -20.17 -19.43 20.09
C ASP A 511 -20.36 -17.94 20.47
N TYR A 512 -19.47 -17.08 20.03
CA TYR A 512 -19.60 -15.64 20.24
C TYR A 512 -20.80 -15.07 19.45
N PHE A 513 -21.01 -15.50 18.22
CA PHE A 513 -22.18 -15.14 17.42
C PHE A 513 -23.50 -15.61 18.05
N LYS A 514 -23.52 -16.81 18.67
CA LYS A 514 -24.70 -17.29 19.41
C LYS A 514 -25.00 -16.40 20.61
N LYS A 515 -23.97 -15.91 21.32
CA LYS A 515 -24.16 -14.99 22.47
C LYS A 515 -24.69 -13.63 22.03
N ILE A 516 -24.23 -13.08 20.92
CA ILE A 516 -24.71 -11.79 20.38
C ILE A 516 -26.13 -11.93 19.84
N GLY A 517 -26.41 -13.02 19.14
CA GLY A 517 -27.68 -13.27 18.45
C GLY A 517 -27.70 -12.76 17.02
N LYS A 518 -28.32 -13.57 16.14
CA LYS A 518 -28.34 -13.32 14.67
C LYS A 518 -28.90 -11.96 14.31
N GLN A 519 -30.03 -11.60 14.92
CA GLN A 519 -30.73 -10.35 14.58
C GLN A 519 -29.85 -9.15 14.87
N ARG A 520 -29.20 -9.11 16.03
CA ARG A 520 -28.34 -8.01 16.43
C ARG A 520 -27.09 -7.87 15.53
N ILE A 521 -26.47 -9.00 15.13
CA ILE A 521 -25.30 -8.99 14.23
C ILE A 521 -25.67 -8.32 12.89
N LEU A 522 -26.85 -8.65 12.35
CA LEU A 522 -27.30 -8.13 11.06
C LEU A 522 -27.75 -6.67 11.15
N ASP A 523 -28.52 -6.31 12.18
CA ASP A 523 -29.06 -4.96 12.33
C ASP A 523 -27.99 -3.92 12.67
N GLU A 524 -27.03 -4.27 13.53
CA GLU A 524 -25.90 -3.40 13.90
C GLU A 524 -24.72 -3.50 12.92
N HIS A 525 -24.83 -4.34 11.89
CA HIS A 525 -23.76 -4.57 10.90
C HIS A 525 -22.40 -4.92 11.53
N ILE A 526 -22.41 -5.77 12.56
CA ILE A 526 -21.20 -6.19 13.27
C ILE A 526 -20.29 -6.93 12.30
N ASP A 527 -19.08 -6.42 12.14
CA ASP A 527 -18.07 -6.97 11.24
C ASP A 527 -16.95 -7.70 12.00
N VAL A 528 -16.41 -8.74 11.35
CA VAL A 528 -15.42 -9.63 11.93
C VAL A 528 -14.22 -9.75 11.01
N GLY A 529 -13.03 -9.67 11.59
CA GLY A 529 -11.79 -10.01 10.94
C GLY A 529 -11.13 -11.24 11.60
N VAL A 530 -10.73 -12.20 10.80
CA VAL A 530 -9.89 -13.31 11.23
C VAL A 530 -8.51 -13.13 10.62
N ILE A 531 -7.51 -12.98 11.46
CA ILE A 531 -6.13 -12.68 11.07
C ILE A 531 -5.23 -13.88 11.37
N SER A 532 -4.37 -14.22 10.44
CA SER A 532 -3.27 -15.13 10.71
C SER A 532 -1.98 -14.64 10.02
N PRO A 533 -0.80 -14.78 10.65
CA PRO A 533 0.47 -14.42 10.01
C PRO A 533 0.85 -15.37 8.86
N TYR A 534 0.19 -16.52 8.72
CA TYR A 534 0.50 -17.52 7.73
C TYR A 534 -0.58 -17.63 6.64
N ARG A 535 -0.21 -17.40 5.39
CA ARG A 535 -1.14 -17.50 4.23
C ARG A 535 -1.83 -18.85 4.11
N ALA A 536 -1.12 -19.93 4.42
CA ALA A 536 -1.70 -21.28 4.39
C ALA A 536 -2.86 -21.41 5.39
N GLN A 537 -2.71 -20.87 6.60
CA GLN A 537 -3.75 -20.85 7.62
C GLN A 537 -4.94 -19.98 7.18
N VAL A 538 -4.69 -18.80 6.58
CA VAL A 538 -5.73 -17.94 6.02
C VAL A 538 -6.57 -18.66 4.97
N GLN A 539 -5.92 -19.36 4.03
CA GLN A 539 -6.62 -20.15 3.00
C GLN A 539 -7.43 -21.29 3.61
N TYR A 540 -6.86 -21.95 4.62
CA TYR A 540 -7.54 -23.04 5.33
C TYR A 540 -8.78 -22.53 6.07
N LEU A 541 -8.66 -21.44 6.82
CA LEU A 541 -9.78 -20.77 7.51
C LEU A 541 -10.87 -20.33 6.54
N ARG A 542 -10.52 -19.68 5.42
CA ARG A 542 -11.48 -19.29 4.38
C ARG A 542 -12.28 -20.48 3.86
N ARG A 543 -11.62 -21.62 3.61
CA ARG A 543 -12.27 -22.84 3.15
C ARG A 543 -13.25 -23.40 4.19
N LEU A 544 -12.84 -23.44 5.45
CA LEU A 544 -13.68 -23.92 6.55
C LEU A 544 -14.91 -23.03 6.76
N ILE A 545 -14.75 -21.71 6.74
CA ILE A 545 -15.85 -20.75 6.87
C ILE A 545 -16.87 -20.92 5.74
N ARG A 546 -16.41 -21.11 4.50
CA ARG A 546 -17.30 -21.36 3.35
C ARG A 546 -18.10 -22.65 3.48
N LYS A 547 -17.55 -23.68 4.11
CA LYS A 547 -18.21 -24.99 4.31
C LYS A 547 -19.16 -25.01 5.48
N ARG A 548 -18.99 -24.15 6.49
CA ARG A 548 -19.77 -24.16 7.71
C ARG A 548 -21.09 -23.43 7.51
N GLU A 549 -22.22 -24.15 7.60
CA GLU A 549 -23.57 -23.62 7.37
C GLU A 549 -23.96 -22.53 8.37
N SER A 550 -23.51 -22.60 9.61
CA SER A 550 -23.77 -21.59 10.64
C SER A 550 -23.26 -20.19 10.26
N PHE A 551 -22.24 -20.08 9.43
CA PHE A 551 -21.70 -18.80 8.96
C PHE A 551 -22.36 -18.26 7.69
N LYS A 552 -23.26 -19.04 7.06
CA LYS A 552 -23.91 -18.64 5.82
C LYS A 552 -24.59 -17.26 5.87
N PRO A 553 -25.32 -16.89 6.94
CA PRO A 553 -25.93 -15.56 7.05
C PRO A 553 -24.93 -14.41 7.20
N TYR A 554 -23.69 -14.71 7.66
CA TYR A 554 -22.68 -13.72 8.06
C TYR A 554 -21.49 -13.63 7.11
N ARG A 555 -21.49 -14.37 5.99
CA ARG A 555 -20.33 -14.47 5.09
C ARG A 555 -19.80 -13.12 4.59
N HIS A 556 -20.69 -12.14 4.40
CA HIS A 556 -20.32 -10.79 3.98
C HIS A 556 -19.70 -9.95 5.11
N SER A 557 -19.97 -10.32 6.37
CA SER A 557 -19.44 -9.62 7.54
C SER A 557 -18.13 -10.22 8.06
N ILE A 558 -17.70 -11.38 7.55
CA ILE A 558 -16.49 -12.07 7.98
C ILE A 558 -15.40 -11.94 6.89
N SER A 559 -14.32 -11.29 7.22
CA SER A 559 -13.11 -11.21 6.38
C SER A 559 -11.96 -11.99 7.00
N VAL A 560 -11.23 -12.74 6.18
CA VAL A 560 -10.07 -13.51 6.62
C VAL A 560 -8.86 -13.09 5.79
N ASN A 561 -7.80 -12.65 6.45
CA ASN A 561 -6.59 -12.23 5.72
C ASN A 561 -5.34 -12.34 6.60
N THR A 562 -4.18 -12.10 5.99
CA THR A 562 -2.92 -11.90 6.70
C THR A 562 -2.91 -10.56 7.42
N VAL A 563 -1.94 -10.36 8.33
CA VAL A 563 -1.74 -9.08 9.02
C VAL A 563 -1.58 -7.93 8.02
N ASP A 564 -0.78 -8.14 6.98
CA ASP A 564 -0.52 -7.13 5.93
C ASP A 564 -1.82 -6.76 5.19
N GLY A 565 -2.69 -7.72 4.94
CA GLY A 565 -3.98 -7.50 4.29
C GLY A 565 -5.02 -6.75 5.13
N PHE A 566 -4.81 -6.66 6.44
CA PHE A 566 -5.65 -5.88 7.36
C PHE A 566 -5.09 -4.50 7.68
N GLN A 567 -3.93 -4.17 7.17
CA GLN A 567 -3.35 -2.87 7.47
C GLN A 567 -4.27 -1.72 7.02
N GLY A 568 -4.41 -0.70 7.87
CA GLY A 568 -5.32 0.43 7.63
C GLY A 568 -6.81 0.11 7.79
N GLN A 569 -7.17 -1.15 8.00
CA GLN A 569 -8.55 -1.58 8.24
C GLN A 569 -8.83 -1.76 9.74
N GLU A 570 -10.09 -1.85 10.08
CA GLU A 570 -10.56 -2.14 11.44
C GLU A 570 -11.85 -2.95 11.40
N ARG A 571 -12.12 -3.71 12.45
CA ARG A 571 -13.33 -4.52 12.62
C ARG A 571 -13.82 -4.45 14.05
N ASP A 572 -15.12 -4.68 14.24
CA ASP A 572 -15.70 -4.74 15.58
C ASP A 572 -15.11 -5.88 16.39
N ILE A 573 -14.95 -7.04 15.75
CA ILE A 573 -14.39 -8.25 16.35
C ILE A 573 -13.17 -8.68 15.54
N ILE A 574 -12.06 -8.95 16.22
CA ILE A 574 -10.87 -9.56 15.63
C ILE A 574 -10.53 -10.85 16.35
N LEU A 575 -10.31 -11.92 15.56
CA LEU A 575 -9.72 -13.16 16.04
C LEU A 575 -8.34 -13.30 15.37
N ILE A 576 -7.31 -13.63 16.17
CA ILE A 576 -5.94 -13.83 15.69
C ILE A 576 -5.55 -15.29 15.90
N SER A 577 -5.31 -16.03 14.82
CA SER A 577 -4.80 -17.40 14.84
C SER A 577 -3.30 -17.38 14.63
N LEU A 578 -2.52 -17.71 15.67
CA LEU A 578 -1.06 -17.57 15.71
C LEU A 578 -0.31 -18.76 15.14
N VAL A 579 -0.97 -19.92 15.05
CA VAL A 579 -0.51 -21.16 14.40
C VAL A 579 0.64 -21.89 15.12
N ARG A 580 1.63 -21.16 15.62
CA ARG A 580 2.87 -21.74 16.16
C ARG A 580 2.61 -22.56 17.42
N SER A 581 2.99 -23.83 17.35
CA SER A 581 2.91 -24.80 18.45
C SER A 581 4.02 -25.84 18.27
N ASN A 582 5.06 -25.78 19.11
CA ASN A 582 6.20 -26.67 19.06
C ASN A 582 6.96 -26.69 20.39
N ASP A 583 7.64 -27.79 20.66
CA ASP A 583 8.37 -27.98 21.93
C ASP A 583 9.64 -27.14 22.06
N GLN A 584 10.13 -26.57 20.96
CA GLN A 584 11.35 -25.74 20.92
C GLN A 584 11.10 -24.27 21.21
N GLY A 585 9.85 -23.84 21.31
CA GLY A 585 9.49 -22.42 21.50
C GLY A 585 9.83 -21.52 20.31
N GLN A 586 9.90 -22.11 19.10
CA GLN A 586 10.20 -21.37 17.89
C GLN A 586 8.96 -20.64 17.38
N ILE A 587 9.01 -19.33 17.32
CA ILE A 587 7.88 -18.48 16.93
C ILE A 587 7.94 -17.97 15.48
N GLY A 588 9.09 -18.08 14.80
CA GLY A 588 9.23 -17.71 13.39
C GLY A 588 8.82 -16.26 13.08
N PHE A 589 7.88 -16.05 12.17
CA PHE A 589 7.41 -14.71 11.78
C PHE A 589 6.77 -13.90 12.93
N LEU A 590 6.32 -14.55 13.99
CA LEU A 590 5.77 -13.88 15.17
C LEU A 590 6.84 -13.12 15.98
N ASN A 591 8.11 -13.25 15.63
CA ASN A 591 9.20 -12.45 16.18
C ASN A 591 9.19 -10.99 15.66
N ASP A 592 8.49 -10.70 14.58
CA ASP A 592 8.22 -9.34 14.14
C ASP A 592 7.04 -8.76 14.94
N LEU A 593 7.37 -8.13 16.07
CA LEU A 593 6.38 -7.63 17.04
C LEU A 593 5.51 -6.50 16.47
N ARG A 594 5.99 -5.76 15.48
CA ARG A 594 5.21 -4.73 14.79
C ARG A 594 4.00 -5.33 14.08
N ARG A 595 4.11 -6.55 13.56
CA ARG A 595 2.97 -7.29 13.01
C ARG A 595 1.92 -7.61 14.06
N MET A 596 2.34 -7.98 15.26
CA MET A 596 1.41 -8.20 16.37
C MET A 596 0.74 -6.89 16.81
N ASN A 597 1.47 -5.78 16.85
CA ASN A 597 0.88 -4.48 17.11
C ASN A 597 -0.23 -4.14 16.08
N VAL A 598 0.03 -4.37 14.81
CA VAL A 598 -0.99 -4.17 13.76
C VAL A 598 -2.19 -5.09 13.99
N ALA A 599 -1.97 -6.39 14.22
CA ALA A 599 -3.07 -7.36 14.40
C ALA A 599 -3.96 -7.01 15.62
N ILE A 600 -3.37 -6.73 16.77
CA ILE A 600 -4.07 -6.36 18.01
C ILE A 600 -4.91 -5.10 17.80
N THR A 601 -4.35 -4.10 17.14
CA THR A 601 -4.97 -2.78 17.00
C THR A 601 -5.97 -2.68 15.84
N ARG A 602 -6.37 -3.81 15.25
CA ARG A 602 -7.48 -3.86 14.27
C ARG A 602 -8.85 -3.94 14.93
N ALA A 603 -8.91 -4.39 16.20
CA ALA A 603 -10.16 -4.60 16.91
C ALA A 603 -10.72 -3.30 17.52
N ARG A 604 -11.98 -3.03 17.27
CA ARG A 604 -12.69 -1.91 17.92
C ARG A 604 -13.22 -2.29 19.31
N MET A 605 -13.89 -3.44 19.41
CA MET A 605 -14.69 -3.81 20.59
C MET A 605 -14.31 -5.15 21.21
N LYS A 606 -13.87 -6.12 20.41
CA LYS A 606 -13.51 -7.46 20.88
C LYS A 606 -12.29 -8.00 20.17
N LEU A 607 -11.31 -8.45 20.94
CA LEU A 607 -10.13 -9.14 20.46
C LEU A 607 -10.00 -10.50 21.12
N ILE A 608 -9.90 -11.55 20.30
CA ILE A 608 -9.67 -12.92 20.75
C ILE A 608 -8.39 -13.44 20.12
N ILE A 609 -7.41 -13.78 20.94
CA ILE A 609 -6.16 -14.38 20.51
C ILE A 609 -6.27 -15.89 20.70
N LEU A 610 -5.88 -16.65 19.69
CA LEU A 610 -5.82 -18.10 19.72
C LEU A 610 -4.38 -18.54 19.42
N GLY A 611 -3.80 -19.30 20.31
CA GLY A 611 -2.42 -19.73 20.17
C GLY A 611 -1.94 -20.54 21.36
N ASP A 612 -0.95 -21.40 21.13
CA ASP A 612 -0.31 -22.25 22.13
C ASP A 612 0.52 -21.40 23.10
N LYS A 613 -0.01 -21.18 24.31
CA LYS A 613 0.67 -20.43 25.36
C LYS A 613 2.02 -21.03 25.75
N ALA A 614 2.15 -22.35 25.77
CA ALA A 614 3.39 -23.04 26.13
C ALA A 614 4.54 -22.75 25.15
N THR A 615 4.23 -22.61 23.87
CA THR A 615 5.20 -22.22 22.84
C THR A 615 5.45 -20.71 22.86
N LEU A 616 4.40 -19.89 22.84
CA LEU A 616 4.49 -18.45 22.58
C LEU A 616 4.99 -17.66 23.79
N CYS A 617 4.56 -18.00 25.01
CA CYS A 617 4.95 -17.30 26.23
C CYS A 617 6.41 -17.53 26.66
N ARG A 618 7.18 -18.35 25.94
CA ARG A 618 8.64 -18.38 26.07
C ARG A 618 9.28 -17.08 25.60
N HIS A 619 8.64 -16.39 24.65
CA HIS A 619 9.07 -15.07 24.21
C HIS A 619 8.55 -13.97 25.17
N PRO A 620 9.39 -13.01 25.61
CA PRO A 620 9.00 -12.01 26.61
C PRO A 620 7.77 -11.16 26.26
N PHE A 621 7.60 -10.82 24.98
CA PHE A 621 6.46 -10.06 24.50
C PHE A 621 5.14 -10.80 24.74
N TYR A 622 5.05 -12.06 24.31
CA TYR A 622 3.81 -12.86 24.41
C TYR A 622 3.49 -13.22 25.85
N ARG A 623 4.53 -13.44 26.68
CA ARG A 623 4.37 -13.66 28.11
C ARG A 623 3.75 -12.41 28.77
N LYS A 624 4.30 -11.23 28.52
CA LYS A 624 3.75 -9.98 29.07
C LYS A 624 2.37 -9.63 28.52
N LEU A 625 2.10 -9.96 27.26
CA LEU A 625 0.77 -9.83 26.68
C LEU A 625 -0.24 -10.71 27.42
N ASN A 626 0.10 -11.97 27.68
CA ASN A 626 -0.76 -12.88 28.43
C ASN A 626 -0.98 -12.40 29.88
N GLU A 627 0.08 -12.00 30.58
CA GLU A 627 0.00 -11.43 31.93
C GLU A 627 -0.90 -10.19 31.97
N ALA A 628 -0.78 -9.30 30.99
CA ALA A 628 -1.63 -8.11 30.88
C ALA A 628 -3.11 -8.46 30.66
N ILE A 629 -3.39 -9.46 29.86
CA ILE A 629 -4.77 -9.94 29.63
C ILE A 629 -5.34 -10.55 30.90
N GLU A 630 -4.59 -11.42 31.58
CA GLU A 630 -5.02 -12.07 32.83
C GLU A 630 -5.28 -11.04 33.93
N SER A 631 -4.37 -10.09 34.15
CA SER A 631 -4.53 -9.05 35.16
C SER A 631 -5.71 -8.09 34.88
N THR A 632 -6.02 -7.87 33.62
CA THR A 632 -7.14 -7.03 33.20
C THR A 632 -8.47 -7.72 33.53
N ASN A 633 -8.52 -9.05 33.42
CA ASN A 633 -9.71 -9.86 33.66
C ASN A 633 -9.92 -10.20 35.15
N GLU A 634 -8.89 -10.13 35.99
CA GLU A 634 -9.01 -10.33 37.45
C GLU A 634 -9.60 -9.12 38.20
N HIS A 635 -9.58 -7.94 37.60
CA HIS A 635 -10.08 -6.69 38.20
C HIS A 635 -11.47 -6.27 37.68
N ALA A 636 -12.13 -7.11 36.90
CA ALA A 636 -13.49 -6.94 36.41
C ALA A 636 -14.48 -7.77 37.21
#